data_2ff9e9b9787732c8537e0961904edbeb
#
_entry.id   2ff9e9b9787732c8537e0961904edbeb
#
_cell.length_a   1.000
_cell.length_b   1.000
_cell.length_c   1.000
_cell.angle_alpha   90.00
_cell.angle_beta   90.00
_cell.angle_gamma   90.00
#
_symmetry.space_group_name_H-M   'P 1'
#
loop_
_entity.id
_entity.type
_entity.pdbx_description
1 polymer ?
#
loop_
_entity_poly.entity_id
_entity_poly.type
_entity_poly.pdbx_seq_one_letter_code
_entity_poly.pdbx_strand_id
1 'polypeptide(L)'
;MKKIALILITGLLAEAYGNEAEALKADSPLVLVPSNPSKCKLEKGAGPDGADAYVVYGDPKSKAKGYLTWSCPRVEYSPGTWYGVAVDVNRESCGSEVIFDNAFHRELRSSYLRRGWHQFKTCFRTFDGTNAIVDAYRIQEYNSQGRTAFANPRLVELRPEWRMEAGLELGAGEMAIGNRYTFNNDLKNPLSSCQRPFLYATMGARTGYKLDATGTCEYVYRFTLGNRSWLSASVVVAPTELVGPVKIVEFSNDGGKSWVQVGAMTDARDHEFTLPPELFPCRELTMRIRIIGADGKSRVQFRQIALEAMFDGAPVRLAGATRVYEKASGRLFLEDSARDYLTETFGAQLPASSHSLKVWAASSGRKVMRDAAVPVASTERILFKTSANEAESAQLVFTPTEDIFDIRVSVKKFDLPGTTMQILRERYHRVTLTTDQRGVSGWWPDALMPQDSDRLVVKGGESQPFFLRVKPPKDAKKGIYNGTLEVRYVGIDGQKTLDVPFAVEVFGFCFPERLSLATTFGLNMGVVANYHKAKSEADRRTLLRKYLKVLADSHIATHPITLAKPTLKWTNQNDPDGVKLEIDWTEFDRDMTEFYDGLKLNNFRFRIEGIGYSDHDNLHEPVIAGVKRGNPQYERLMGMYLTEVQRHLEKKGWIDGVWVQTFDEPTSQHFEYVRWQNSLVERYAPKLRRLMTPTDGPNLAISGINIWCPVPYHLHTEDLPKCRTRGDDIWWYICCSPPGTWAGMHIDHPGVDLRVWSWQSWDENVTGLLYWMVNWWTGRSGYADPQRPQNPYLDPAGWGKRAKPLSRAHVWGNGEGRFIYPPVACADARQSETVLDGPNSSYRLELLREGIEDYEYFAMLKRLDPSNRLLKVPESVTRRLDDYSTDPTAMEEHRIKMAREIERLKQGSRDVGHDEQ
;
A
#
# COMPACT_ATOMS: atom_id res chain seq x y z
N MET A 1 4.00 16.60 39.64
CA MET A 1 3.47 17.88 39.12
C MET A 1 2.58 17.72 37.86
N LYS A 2 2.82 16.84 36.87
CA LYS A 2 1.92 16.68 35.71
C LYS A 2 0.57 15.98 36.02
N LYS A 3 0.45 15.15 37.05
CA LYS A 3 -0.82 14.56 37.52
C LYS A 3 -1.73 15.56 38.26
N ILE A 4 -1.16 16.56 38.89
CA ILE A 4 -1.90 17.63 39.55
C ILE A 4 -2.51 18.61 38.55
N ALA A 5 -1.87 18.84 37.40
CA ALA A 5 -2.38 19.70 36.33
C ALA A 5 -3.62 19.10 35.63
N LEU A 6 -3.68 17.77 35.47
CA LEU A 6 -4.84 17.11 34.84
C LEU A 6 -6.07 17.08 35.75
N ILE A 7 -5.84 16.94 37.11
CA ILE A 7 -6.91 17.01 38.14
C ILE A 7 -7.38 18.45 38.32
N LEU A 8 -6.51 19.44 38.19
CA LEU A 8 -6.86 20.87 38.29
C LEU A 8 -7.63 21.37 37.07
N ILE A 9 -7.37 20.84 35.86
CA ILE A 9 -8.12 21.22 34.65
C ILE A 9 -9.53 20.61 34.70
N THR A 10 -9.72 19.40 35.19
CA THR A 10 -11.04 18.82 35.45
C THR A 10 -11.79 19.55 36.59
N GLY A 11 -11.09 20.05 37.58
CA GLY A 11 -11.68 20.83 38.66
C GLY A 11 -12.13 22.23 38.24
N LEU A 12 -11.34 22.95 37.46
CA LEU A 12 -11.67 24.28 36.96
C LEU A 12 -12.82 24.30 35.91
N LEU A 13 -12.98 23.21 35.14
CA LEU A 13 -14.11 23.03 34.23
C LEU A 13 -15.40 22.65 34.97
N ALA A 14 -15.32 21.99 36.14
CA ALA A 14 -16.45 21.70 36.99
C ALA A 14 -17.01 22.96 37.71
N GLU A 15 -16.18 23.96 37.96
CA GLU A 15 -16.60 25.23 38.54
C GLU A 15 -17.32 26.16 37.53
N ALA A 16 -17.07 26.00 36.19
CA ALA A 16 -17.75 26.80 35.16
C ALA A 16 -19.17 26.30 34.80
N TYR A 17 -19.47 25.06 35.13
CA TYR A 17 -20.79 24.45 34.92
C TYR A 17 -21.15 23.70 36.23
N GLY A 18 -21.82 24.32 37.12
CA GLY A 18 -22.20 23.83 38.43
C GLY A 18 -22.35 22.31 38.55
N ASN A 19 -21.98 21.76 39.69
CA ASN A 19 -22.01 20.34 40.02
C ASN A 19 -23.36 19.61 39.86
N GLU A 20 -24.40 20.28 39.38
CA GLU A 20 -25.80 19.80 39.27
C GLU A 20 -26.29 19.58 37.83
N ALA A 21 -25.44 19.78 36.79
CA ALA A 21 -25.91 19.50 35.42
C ALA A 21 -26.04 17.98 35.20
N GLU A 22 -27.22 17.53 34.78
CA GLU A 22 -27.49 16.14 34.42
C GLU A 22 -26.56 15.67 33.30
N ALA A 23 -26.04 14.44 33.38
CA ALA A 23 -25.18 13.90 32.34
C ALA A 23 -25.96 13.66 31.04
N LEU A 24 -25.36 14.02 29.90
CA LEU A 24 -25.98 13.80 28.60
C LEU A 24 -25.93 12.31 28.23
N LYS A 25 -27.01 11.81 27.66
CA LYS A 25 -27.09 10.43 27.13
C LYS A 25 -26.77 10.43 25.65
N ALA A 26 -26.44 9.24 25.12
CA ALA A 26 -26.34 9.06 23.68
C ALA A 26 -27.61 9.53 22.96
N ASP A 27 -27.46 9.88 21.68
CA ASP A 27 -28.49 10.44 20.82
C ASP A 27 -28.97 11.85 21.20
N SER A 28 -28.41 12.45 22.29
CA SER A 28 -28.64 13.84 22.64
C SER A 28 -27.66 14.75 21.85
N PRO A 29 -28.06 16.01 21.53
CA PRO A 29 -27.15 16.99 20.96
C PRO A 29 -25.94 17.24 21.86
N LEU A 30 -24.73 17.06 21.32
CA LEU A 30 -23.50 17.31 22.08
C LEU A 30 -23.17 18.81 22.07
N VAL A 31 -23.05 19.40 23.24
CA VAL A 31 -22.57 20.78 23.42
C VAL A 31 -21.09 20.72 23.81
N LEU A 32 -20.22 21.20 22.95
CA LEU A 32 -18.79 21.18 23.17
C LEU A 32 -18.28 22.49 23.78
N VAL A 33 -17.39 22.41 24.73
CA VAL A 33 -16.68 23.54 25.36
C VAL A 33 -15.18 23.48 25.07
N PRO A 34 -14.54 24.63 24.83
CA PRO A 34 -13.13 24.66 24.45
C PRO A 34 -12.21 24.59 25.68
N SER A 35 -11.11 23.86 25.54
CA SER A 35 -10.02 23.85 26.54
C SER A 35 -9.20 25.14 26.54
N ASN A 36 -9.17 25.86 25.43
CA ASN A 36 -8.44 27.11 25.27
C ASN A 36 -9.26 28.10 24.41
N PRO A 37 -10.03 29.02 25.03
CA PRO A 37 -10.90 29.95 24.28
C PRO A 37 -10.15 30.92 23.36
N SER A 38 -8.84 31.12 23.54
CA SER A 38 -8.05 31.98 22.64
C SER A 38 -7.71 31.29 21.32
N LYS A 39 -7.62 29.94 21.31
CA LYS A 39 -7.27 29.12 20.15
C LYS A 39 -8.41 28.25 19.63
N CYS A 40 -9.50 28.14 20.38
CA CYS A 40 -10.68 27.37 20.02
C CYS A 40 -11.89 28.31 19.95
N LYS A 41 -12.53 28.41 18.80
CA LYS A 41 -13.64 29.33 18.54
C LYS A 41 -14.84 28.61 17.92
N LEU A 42 -16.05 29.00 18.32
CA LEU A 42 -17.29 28.59 17.64
C LEU A 42 -17.57 29.56 16.50
N GLU A 43 -17.59 29.08 15.27
CA GLU A 43 -17.96 29.83 14.06
C GLU A 43 -19.39 29.45 13.64
N LYS A 44 -20.28 30.38 13.73
CA LYS A 44 -21.71 30.19 13.41
C LYS A 44 -21.90 29.98 11.91
N GLY A 45 -22.62 28.92 11.55
CA GLY A 45 -22.97 28.62 10.16
C GLY A 45 -21.80 28.25 9.25
N ALA A 46 -20.61 28.01 9.79
CA ALA A 46 -19.40 27.71 9.01
C ALA A 46 -19.22 26.22 8.70
N GLY A 47 -20.08 25.35 9.20
CA GLY A 47 -20.10 23.90 8.95
C GLY A 47 -20.93 23.50 7.74
N PRO A 48 -21.01 22.20 7.42
CA PRO A 48 -21.88 21.67 6.39
C PRO A 48 -23.34 22.03 6.66
N ASP A 49 -24.08 22.30 5.57
CA ASP A 49 -25.52 22.64 5.63
C ASP A 49 -25.86 23.80 6.59
N GLY A 50 -24.93 24.73 6.84
CA GLY A 50 -25.09 25.86 7.74
C GLY A 50 -24.96 25.51 9.23
N ALA A 51 -24.45 24.35 9.57
CA ALA A 51 -24.18 23.97 10.95
C ALA A 51 -23.07 24.85 11.58
N ASP A 52 -23.07 24.94 12.90
CA ASP A 52 -21.97 25.59 13.63
C ASP A 52 -20.69 24.79 13.58
N ALA A 53 -19.56 25.46 13.42
CA ALA A 53 -18.24 24.82 13.41
C ALA A 53 -17.44 25.11 14.68
N TYR A 54 -16.93 24.08 15.33
CA TYR A 54 -16.04 24.12 16.47
C TYR A 54 -14.61 24.14 15.93
N VAL A 55 -13.98 25.31 15.90
CA VAL A 55 -12.71 25.53 15.19
C VAL A 55 -11.54 25.58 16.15
N VAL A 56 -10.44 24.96 15.73
CA VAL A 56 -9.12 25.01 16.37
C VAL A 56 -8.16 25.79 15.49
N TYR A 57 -7.47 26.78 16.05
CA TYR A 57 -6.42 27.55 15.38
C TYR A 57 -5.06 27.20 15.93
N GLY A 58 -4.28 26.44 15.16
CA GLY A 58 -2.91 26.11 15.46
C GLY A 58 -1.94 27.24 15.04
N ASP A 59 -0.76 27.23 15.65
CA ASP A 59 0.31 28.13 15.27
C ASP A 59 1.33 27.38 14.37
N PRO A 60 1.44 27.73 13.07
CA PRO A 60 2.38 27.10 12.15
C PRO A 60 3.84 27.20 12.58
N LYS A 61 4.18 28.19 13.43
CA LYS A 61 5.52 28.42 13.92
C LYS A 61 5.79 27.78 15.29
N SER A 62 4.77 27.22 15.95
CA SER A 62 4.92 26.65 17.29
C SER A 62 5.60 25.28 17.21
N LYS A 63 6.71 25.15 17.91
CA LYS A 63 7.37 23.86 18.17
C LYS A 63 6.79 23.16 19.41
N ALA A 64 5.84 23.79 20.11
CA ALA A 64 5.24 23.24 21.31
C ALA A 64 4.23 22.12 20.92
N LYS A 65 4.52 20.90 21.39
CA LYS A 65 3.61 19.79 21.29
C LYS A 65 2.51 19.92 22.35
N GLY A 66 1.25 19.93 21.92
CA GLY A 66 0.12 20.04 22.84
C GLY A 66 -1.22 19.74 22.18
N TYR A 67 -2.20 19.49 23.03
CA TYR A 67 -3.58 19.23 22.61
C TYR A 67 -4.40 20.52 22.68
N LEU A 68 -5.17 20.78 21.65
CA LEU A 68 -6.28 21.71 21.65
C LEU A 68 -7.57 20.89 21.61
N THR A 69 -8.46 21.10 22.59
CA THR A 69 -9.58 20.19 22.86
C THR A 69 -10.91 20.93 22.85
N TRP A 70 -11.89 20.33 22.19
CA TRP A 70 -13.30 20.57 22.40
C TRP A 70 -13.89 19.38 23.15
N SER A 71 -14.60 19.59 24.24
CA SER A 71 -15.14 18.52 25.08
C SER A 71 -16.58 18.74 25.47
N CYS A 72 -17.35 17.64 25.53
CA CYS A 72 -18.59 17.56 26.28
C CYS A 72 -18.25 16.96 27.64
N PRO A 73 -18.31 17.70 28.75
CA PRO A 73 -17.65 17.31 29.99
C PRO A 73 -18.31 16.14 30.71
N ARG A 74 -19.60 15.89 30.50
CA ARG A 74 -20.33 14.84 31.21
C ARG A 74 -21.25 14.08 30.23
N VAL A 75 -20.83 12.89 29.87
CA VAL A 75 -21.62 11.95 29.06
C VAL A 75 -21.79 10.67 29.84
N GLU A 76 -23.00 10.17 29.94
CA GLU A 76 -23.35 8.91 30.60
C GLU A 76 -23.26 7.77 29.59
N TYR A 77 -22.43 6.76 29.90
CA TYR A 77 -22.23 5.56 29.10
C TYR A 77 -22.79 4.34 29.84
N SER A 78 -23.71 3.64 29.22
CA SER A 78 -24.26 2.37 29.76
C SER A 78 -23.21 1.24 29.66
N PRO A 79 -23.13 0.32 30.65
CA PRO A 79 -22.21 -0.79 30.62
C PRO A 79 -22.48 -1.74 29.46
N GLY A 80 -21.42 -2.37 28.91
CA GLY A 80 -21.50 -3.41 27.88
C GLY A 80 -22.14 -2.96 26.56
N THR A 81 -22.23 -1.66 26.32
CA THR A 81 -22.96 -1.05 25.21
C THR A 81 -22.03 -0.60 24.10
N TRP A 82 -22.46 -0.81 22.84
CA TRP A 82 -21.77 -0.31 21.67
C TRP A 82 -22.15 1.14 21.39
N TYR A 83 -21.16 1.97 21.14
CA TYR A 83 -21.32 3.38 20.80
C TYR A 83 -20.60 3.73 19.51
N GLY A 84 -21.21 4.63 18.74
CA GLY A 84 -20.65 5.26 17.56
C GLY A 84 -20.38 6.74 17.79
N VAL A 85 -19.24 7.18 17.27
CA VAL A 85 -18.89 8.59 17.19
C VAL A 85 -18.91 9.00 15.73
N ALA A 86 -19.62 10.06 15.40
CA ALA A 86 -19.60 10.70 14.09
C ALA A 86 -19.36 12.19 14.25
N VAL A 87 -18.51 12.75 13.38
CA VAL A 87 -18.23 14.18 13.32
C VAL A 87 -17.81 14.54 11.91
N ASP A 88 -18.25 15.69 11.42
CA ASP A 88 -17.72 16.26 10.18
C ASP A 88 -16.42 17.01 10.50
N VAL A 89 -15.39 16.79 9.73
CA VAL A 89 -14.06 17.37 9.92
C VAL A 89 -13.63 18.08 8.65
N ASN A 90 -13.13 19.30 8.80
CA ASN A 90 -12.46 20.06 7.73
C ASN A 90 -11.09 20.53 8.22
N ARG A 91 -10.03 20.14 7.51
CA ARG A 91 -8.66 20.56 7.79
C ARG A 91 -8.09 21.34 6.64
N GLU A 92 -7.46 22.47 6.95
CA GLU A 92 -6.81 23.33 5.95
C GLU A 92 -5.32 23.02 5.78
N SER A 93 -4.67 22.37 6.77
CA SER A 93 -3.24 22.03 6.71
C SER A 93 -2.95 20.61 7.20
N CYS A 94 -1.87 19.99 6.69
CA CYS A 94 -1.32 18.73 7.19
C CYS A 94 -0.43 18.92 8.42
N GLY A 95 -0.17 17.81 9.12
CA GLY A 95 0.80 17.76 10.23
C GLY A 95 0.18 17.73 11.63
N SER A 96 -1.13 17.87 11.76
CA SER A 96 -1.85 17.68 13.00
C SER A 96 -2.63 16.36 13.04
N GLU A 97 -2.84 15.82 14.22
CA GLU A 97 -3.58 14.59 14.46
C GLU A 97 -4.93 14.90 15.11
N VAL A 98 -6.01 14.42 14.52
CA VAL A 98 -7.35 14.49 15.13
C VAL A 98 -7.56 13.27 16.00
N ILE A 99 -7.95 13.47 17.24
CA ILE A 99 -8.10 12.43 18.25
C ILE A 99 -9.49 12.50 18.87
N PHE A 100 -10.16 11.35 18.91
CA PHE A 100 -11.37 11.13 19.72
C PHE A 100 -10.96 10.39 20.96
N ASP A 101 -11.37 10.87 22.12
CA ASP A 101 -10.89 10.34 23.41
C ASP A 101 -11.99 10.34 24.48
N ASN A 102 -12.11 9.20 25.16
CA ASN A 102 -12.90 9.02 26.38
C ASN A 102 -12.27 7.91 27.24
N ALA A 103 -12.94 7.46 28.29
CA ALA A 103 -12.46 6.40 29.18
C ALA A 103 -12.25 5.04 28.49
N PHE A 104 -12.97 4.76 27.39
CA PHE A 104 -13.07 3.46 26.74
C PHE A 104 -12.28 3.38 25.44
N HIS A 105 -12.14 4.53 24.76
CA HIS A 105 -11.70 4.58 23.38
C HIS A 105 -10.78 5.76 23.12
N ARG A 106 -9.76 5.53 22.31
CA ARG A 106 -8.90 6.58 21.77
C ARG A 106 -8.56 6.30 20.33
N GLU A 107 -9.21 7.03 19.44
CA GLU A 107 -8.96 6.95 18.01
C GLU A 107 -8.09 8.11 17.55
N LEU A 108 -7.09 7.81 16.76
CA LEU A 108 -6.15 8.79 16.22
C LEU A 108 -6.18 8.72 14.69
N ARG A 109 -6.45 9.87 14.05
CA ARG A 109 -6.44 10.02 12.59
C ARG A 109 -5.57 11.20 12.21
N SER A 110 -4.44 10.92 11.56
CA SER A 110 -3.45 11.97 11.28
C SER A 110 -3.46 12.45 9.84
N SER A 111 -3.08 11.63 8.91
CA SER A 111 -2.66 12.06 7.57
C SER A 111 -3.69 11.83 6.49
N TYR A 112 -4.78 11.11 6.77
CA TYR A 112 -5.70 10.60 5.75
C TYR A 112 -6.96 11.45 5.59
N LEU A 113 -7.07 12.54 6.33
CA LEU A 113 -8.19 13.44 6.22
C LEU A 113 -7.99 14.38 5.03
N ARG A 114 -8.84 14.28 4.03
CA ARG A 114 -8.88 15.18 2.86
C ARG A 114 -9.12 16.62 3.30
N ARG A 115 -8.70 17.59 2.51
CA ARG A 115 -9.21 18.98 2.64
C ARG A 115 -10.70 19.01 2.31
N GLY A 116 -11.40 19.94 2.90
CA GLY A 116 -12.86 20.06 2.81
C GLY A 116 -13.57 19.21 3.88
N TRP A 117 -14.89 19.36 3.91
CA TRP A 117 -15.71 18.65 4.88
C TRP A 117 -15.87 17.17 4.51
N HIS A 118 -15.60 16.30 5.45
CA HIS A 118 -15.82 14.85 5.34
C HIS A 118 -16.22 14.29 6.69
N GLN A 119 -17.07 13.26 6.67
CA GLN A 119 -17.54 12.63 7.89
C GLN A 119 -16.55 11.59 8.38
N PHE A 120 -16.13 11.75 9.64
CA PHE A 120 -15.36 10.76 10.37
C PHE A 120 -16.33 9.94 11.24
N LYS A 121 -16.14 8.62 11.23
CA LYS A 121 -16.89 7.67 12.08
C LYS A 121 -15.94 6.68 12.72
N THR A 122 -16.22 6.35 13.98
CA THR A 122 -15.58 5.24 14.70
C THR A 122 -16.58 4.63 15.67
N CYS A 123 -16.29 3.43 16.17
CA CYS A 123 -17.13 2.77 17.16
C CYS A 123 -16.29 2.15 18.28
N PHE A 124 -16.91 1.94 19.44
CA PHE A 124 -16.29 1.32 20.61
C PHE A 124 -17.33 0.62 21.48
N ARG A 125 -16.87 -0.26 22.36
CA ARG A 125 -17.68 -0.91 23.39
C ARG A 125 -17.24 -0.43 24.77
N THR A 126 -18.20 -0.21 25.65
CA THR A 126 -17.94 0.12 27.05
C THR A 126 -17.59 -1.11 27.86
N PHE A 127 -17.01 -0.92 29.06
CA PHE A 127 -16.70 -2.00 29.98
C PHE A 127 -17.97 -2.73 30.42
N ASP A 128 -17.87 -4.02 30.66
CA ASP A 128 -18.93 -4.75 31.34
C ASP A 128 -18.96 -4.34 32.81
N GLY A 129 -20.18 -4.13 33.37
CA GLY A 129 -20.37 -3.69 34.74
C GLY A 129 -21.84 -3.47 35.05
N THR A 130 -22.15 -3.09 36.29
CA THR A 130 -23.52 -2.88 36.74
C THR A 130 -23.96 -1.42 36.73
N ASN A 131 -23.01 -0.49 36.72
CA ASN A 131 -23.30 0.93 36.84
C ASN A 131 -22.88 1.71 35.58
N ALA A 132 -23.66 2.69 35.19
CA ALA A 132 -23.28 3.64 34.16
C ALA A 132 -22.02 4.44 34.58
N ILE A 133 -21.21 4.77 33.59
CA ILE A 133 -19.98 5.55 33.77
C ILE A 133 -20.19 6.93 33.16
N VAL A 134 -19.89 7.97 33.93
CA VAL A 134 -19.90 9.35 33.44
C VAL A 134 -18.46 9.78 33.14
N ASP A 135 -18.18 10.09 31.88
CA ASP A 135 -16.86 10.60 31.42
C ASP A 135 -17.05 11.68 30.35
N ALA A 136 -16.00 12.43 30.11
CA ALA A 136 -16.02 13.44 29.06
C ALA A 136 -15.84 12.80 27.67
N TYR A 137 -16.62 13.30 26.71
CA TYR A 137 -16.37 13.07 25.29
C TYR A 137 -15.48 14.20 24.76
N ARG A 138 -14.37 13.87 24.11
CA ARG A 138 -13.34 14.85 23.68
C ARG A 138 -13.02 14.68 22.20
N ILE A 139 -12.95 15.80 21.49
CA ILE A 139 -12.36 15.93 20.18
C ILE A 139 -11.11 16.79 20.34
N GLN A 140 -9.97 16.24 20.00
CA GLN A 140 -8.68 16.88 20.22
C GLN A 140 -7.90 17.00 18.93
N GLU A 141 -7.16 18.09 18.80
CA GLU A 141 -6.15 18.24 17.78
C GLU A 141 -4.78 18.33 18.43
N TYR A 142 -3.83 17.52 17.96
CA TYR A 142 -2.47 17.45 18.44
C TYR A 142 -1.52 18.05 17.41
N ASN A 143 -0.61 18.92 17.87
CA ASN A 143 0.35 19.64 17.01
C ASN A 143 -0.31 20.47 15.91
N SER A 144 -1.40 21.15 16.20
CA SER A 144 -2.09 22.01 15.24
C SER A 144 -1.16 23.03 14.58
N GLN A 145 -1.09 23.00 13.27
CA GLN A 145 -0.29 23.94 12.45
C GLN A 145 -1.16 24.81 11.54
N GLY A 146 -2.48 24.82 11.75
CA GLY A 146 -3.40 25.58 10.92
C GLY A 146 -4.80 25.57 11.50
N ARG A 147 -5.81 25.77 10.64
CA ARG A 147 -7.21 25.73 11.02
C ARG A 147 -7.77 24.32 10.82
N THR A 148 -8.37 23.78 11.87
CA THR A 148 -9.17 22.54 11.82
C THR A 148 -10.55 22.84 12.39
N ALA A 149 -11.60 22.46 11.66
CA ALA A 149 -12.97 22.68 12.05
C ALA A 149 -13.71 21.34 12.23
N PHE A 150 -14.56 21.27 13.23
CA PHE A 150 -15.42 20.13 13.53
C PHE A 150 -16.88 20.59 13.50
N ALA A 151 -17.77 19.80 12.91
CA ALA A 151 -19.21 20.11 12.90
C ALA A 151 -20.04 18.84 13.14
N ASN A 152 -21.30 19.00 13.52
CA ASN A 152 -22.24 17.90 13.72
C ASN A 152 -21.72 16.74 14.59
N PRO A 153 -21.09 17.01 15.76
CA PRO A 153 -20.61 15.95 16.63
C PRO A 153 -21.80 15.15 17.17
N ARG A 154 -21.74 13.80 16.99
CA ARG A 154 -22.79 12.89 17.47
C ARG A 154 -22.17 11.72 18.20
N LEU A 155 -22.82 11.30 19.30
CA LEU A 155 -22.59 10.04 19.96
C LEU A 155 -23.89 9.25 19.92
N VAL A 156 -23.88 8.05 19.35
CA VAL A 156 -25.07 7.22 19.15
C VAL A 156 -24.86 5.84 19.72
N GLU A 157 -25.92 5.23 20.25
CA GLU A 157 -25.91 3.80 20.58
C GLU A 157 -25.95 2.97 19.29
N LEU A 158 -25.19 1.87 19.27
CA LEU A 158 -25.04 1.02 18.11
C LEU A 158 -25.51 -0.40 18.36
N ARG A 159 -25.93 -1.04 17.26
CA ARG A 159 -26.22 -2.47 17.18
C ARG A 159 -25.41 -3.08 16.05
N PRO A 160 -24.35 -3.86 16.35
CA PRO A 160 -23.62 -4.61 15.32
C PRO A 160 -24.39 -5.84 14.88
N GLU A 161 -24.28 -6.19 13.61
CA GLU A 161 -24.74 -7.41 12.98
C GLU A 161 -23.60 -8.04 12.21
N TRP A 162 -23.43 -9.34 12.33
CA TRP A 162 -22.37 -10.11 11.67
C TRP A 162 -22.98 -11.04 10.61
N ARG A 163 -22.14 -11.40 9.62
CA ARG A 163 -22.58 -12.28 8.54
C ARG A 163 -22.94 -13.67 9.07
N MET A 164 -24.16 -14.10 8.75
CA MET A 164 -24.67 -15.45 9.06
C MET A 164 -24.79 -16.23 7.78
N GLU A 165 -24.00 -17.30 7.62
CA GLU A 165 -24.05 -18.17 6.45
C GLU A 165 -23.53 -19.57 6.80
N ALA A 166 -24.13 -20.62 6.22
CA ALA A 166 -23.76 -22.02 6.44
C ALA A 166 -23.72 -22.45 7.94
N GLY A 167 -24.55 -21.82 8.78
CA GLY A 167 -24.58 -22.06 10.23
C GLY A 167 -23.41 -21.44 10.99
N LEU A 168 -22.64 -20.58 10.37
CA LEU A 168 -21.55 -19.82 10.99
C LEU A 168 -21.90 -18.34 11.07
N GLU A 169 -21.47 -17.71 12.15
CA GLU A 169 -21.51 -16.25 12.32
C GLU A 169 -20.08 -15.74 12.36
N LEU A 170 -19.73 -14.87 11.40
CA LEU A 170 -18.39 -14.29 11.26
C LEU A 170 -18.47 -12.78 11.06
N GLY A 171 -17.73 -12.03 11.89
CA GLY A 171 -17.60 -10.58 11.76
C GLY A 171 -16.37 -10.18 10.95
N ALA A 172 -16.24 -8.86 10.71
CA ALA A 172 -15.07 -8.30 10.08
C ALA A 172 -13.78 -8.73 10.80
N GLY A 173 -12.75 -9.10 10.04
CA GLY A 173 -11.51 -9.66 10.58
C GLY A 173 -11.51 -11.17 10.73
N GLU A 174 -12.65 -11.84 10.58
CA GLU A 174 -12.77 -13.30 10.65
C GLU A 174 -12.91 -13.91 9.26
N MET A 175 -12.33 -15.07 9.03
CA MET A 175 -12.50 -15.86 7.81
C MET A 175 -12.36 -17.35 8.11
N ALA A 176 -13.17 -18.18 7.44
CA ALA A 176 -13.08 -19.63 7.49
C ALA A 176 -12.95 -20.19 6.07
N ILE A 177 -11.87 -20.91 5.79
CA ILE A 177 -11.61 -21.57 4.50
C ILE A 177 -11.15 -23.00 4.75
N GLY A 178 -11.84 -23.96 4.15
CA GLY A 178 -11.67 -25.37 4.47
C GLY A 178 -12.05 -25.61 5.93
N ASN A 179 -11.13 -26.12 6.72
CA ASN A 179 -11.26 -26.31 8.17
C ASN A 179 -10.34 -25.35 8.95
N ARG A 180 -9.83 -24.32 8.32
CA ARG A 180 -8.97 -23.28 8.92
C ARG A 180 -9.77 -22.00 9.14
N TYR A 181 -9.70 -21.50 10.36
CA TYR A 181 -10.23 -20.20 10.77
C TYR A 181 -9.08 -19.22 10.99
N THR A 182 -9.28 -17.98 10.57
CA THR A 182 -8.38 -16.88 10.86
C THR A 182 -9.14 -15.68 11.42
N PHE A 183 -8.56 -15.04 12.41
CA PHE A 183 -9.00 -13.77 12.94
C PHE A 183 -7.84 -12.77 12.88
N ASN A 184 -8.11 -11.55 12.44
CA ASN A 184 -7.12 -10.49 12.42
C ASN A 184 -7.75 -9.17 12.85
N ASN A 185 -7.19 -8.56 13.88
CA ASN A 185 -7.50 -7.21 14.29
C ASN A 185 -6.27 -6.33 14.08
N ASP A 186 -6.23 -5.56 13.00
CA ASP A 186 -5.15 -4.63 12.66
C ASP A 186 -5.26 -3.27 13.36
N LEU A 187 -6.36 -3.01 14.06
CA LEU A 187 -6.65 -1.79 14.80
C LEU A 187 -6.62 -0.49 13.97
N LYS A 188 -6.56 -0.58 12.64
CA LYS A 188 -6.59 0.58 11.73
C LYS A 188 -7.97 0.88 11.19
N ASN A 189 -8.86 -0.11 11.19
CA ASN A 189 -10.23 0.03 10.74
C ASN A 189 -11.10 0.67 11.82
N PRO A 190 -12.01 1.61 11.50
CA PRO A 190 -13.00 2.14 12.45
C PRO A 190 -13.87 1.07 13.13
N LEU A 191 -14.04 -0.10 12.50
CA LEU A 191 -14.75 -1.26 13.06
C LEU A 191 -13.88 -2.20 13.91
N SER A 192 -12.58 -1.94 14.05
CA SER A 192 -11.66 -2.80 14.80
C SER A 192 -12.06 -2.98 16.29
N SER A 193 -12.77 -2.01 16.86
CA SER A 193 -13.32 -2.06 18.20
C SER A 193 -14.72 -2.68 18.27
N CYS A 194 -15.33 -3.00 17.12
CA CYS A 194 -16.66 -3.61 17.02
C CYS A 194 -16.60 -5.04 16.48
N GLN A 195 -15.50 -5.75 16.72
CA GLN A 195 -15.35 -7.11 16.22
C GLN A 195 -16.12 -8.12 17.08
N ARG A 196 -16.68 -9.14 16.41
CA ARG A 196 -17.46 -10.20 17.06
C ARG A 196 -16.72 -10.90 18.20
N PRO A 197 -15.42 -11.29 18.06
CA PRO A 197 -14.69 -11.95 19.12
C PRO A 197 -14.39 -11.06 20.33
N PHE A 198 -14.39 -9.71 20.19
CA PHE A 198 -14.06 -8.84 21.32
C PHE A 198 -15.18 -8.84 22.36
N LEU A 199 -14.88 -9.33 23.57
CA LEU A 199 -15.86 -9.47 24.62
C LEU A 199 -15.90 -8.22 25.51
N TYR A 200 -14.76 -7.88 26.14
CA TYR A 200 -14.65 -6.66 26.96
C TYR A 200 -13.18 -6.27 27.20
N ALA A 201 -13.01 -5.05 27.72
CA ALA A 201 -11.79 -4.59 28.36
C ALA A 201 -12.12 -4.07 29.76
N THR A 202 -11.16 -4.10 30.68
CA THR A 202 -11.34 -3.54 32.01
C THR A 202 -10.91 -2.08 32.10
N MET A 203 -11.26 -1.37 33.19
CA MET A 203 -10.86 0.02 33.42
C MET A 203 -9.33 0.17 33.35
N GLY A 204 -8.86 1.23 32.64
CA GLY A 204 -7.45 1.46 32.36
C GLY A 204 -7.00 0.94 30.99
N ALA A 205 -7.84 0.12 30.32
CA ALA A 205 -7.63 -0.34 28.96
C ALA A 205 -8.51 0.46 27.98
N ARG A 206 -7.96 0.89 26.86
CA ARG A 206 -8.67 1.62 25.79
C ARG A 206 -8.56 0.90 24.47
N THR A 207 -9.62 0.94 23.69
CA THR A 207 -9.63 0.46 22.32
C THR A 207 -9.49 1.64 21.33
N GLY A 208 -9.27 1.36 20.06
CA GLY A 208 -9.14 2.35 18.99
C GLY A 208 -8.00 2.00 18.05
N TYR A 209 -7.29 2.99 17.55
CA TYR A 209 -6.11 2.80 16.68
C TYR A 209 -5.03 1.87 17.28
N LYS A 210 -5.03 1.75 18.59
CA LYS A 210 -4.20 0.80 19.37
C LYS A 210 -5.04 0.28 20.53
N LEU A 211 -4.71 -0.91 21.00
CA LEU A 211 -5.09 -1.27 22.37
C LEU A 211 -4.05 -0.63 23.30
N ASP A 212 -4.45 0.38 24.05
CA ASP A 212 -3.57 1.14 24.96
C ASP A 212 -4.02 0.91 26.40
N ALA A 213 -3.10 0.53 27.24
CA ALA A 213 -3.40 0.21 28.63
C ALA A 213 -2.37 0.75 29.60
N THR A 214 -2.84 1.18 30.77
CA THR A 214 -2.02 1.66 31.88
C THR A 214 -2.47 1.02 33.21
N GLY A 215 -1.51 0.51 33.99
CA GLY A 215 -1.81 -0.17 35.24
C GLY A 215 -2.19 -1.63 35.04
N THR A 216 -2.94 -2.20 35.99
CA THR A 216 -3.47 -3.56 35.91
C THR A 216 -4.79 -3.55 35.17
N CYS A 217 -4.87 -4.25 34.05
CA CYS A 217 -6.07 -4.35 33.22
C CYS A 217 -6.00 -5.58 32.32
N GLU A 218 -7.11 -5.89 31.65
CA GLU A 218 -7.18 -7.00 30.70
C GLU A 218 -8.04 -6.66 29.47
N TYR A 219 -7.73 -7.35 28.36
CA TYR A 219 -8.54 -7.44 27.14
C TYR A 219 -8.96 -8.88 26.96
N VAL A 220 -10.25 -9.11 26.72
CA VAL A 220 -10.82 -10.44 26.61
C VAL A 220 -11.52 -10.62 25.27
N TYR A 221 -11.18 -11.71 24.60
CA TYR A 221 -11.77 -12.13 23.32
C TYR A 221 -12.37 -13.53 23.48
N ARG A 222 -13.50 -13.76 22.83
CA ARG A 222 -14.20 -15.06 22.84
C ARG A 222 -14.41 -15.53 21.40
N PHE A 223 -13.86 -16.69 21.09
CA PHE A 223 -13.94 -17.30 19.76
C PHE A 223 -14.90 -18.48 19.80
N THR A 224 -15.92 -18.44 18.97
CA THR A 224 -16.90 -19.49 18.76
C THR A 224 -17.16 -19.67 17.27
N LEU A 225 -17.52 -20.88 16.82
CA LEU A 225 -17.78 -21.15 15.40
C LEU A 225 -19.03 -22.03 15.24
N GLY A 226 -20.17 -21.47 15.59
CA GLY A 226 -21.46 -22.20 15.60
C GLY A 226 -21.39 -23.46 16.47
N ASN A 227 -21.70 -24.60 15.92
CA ASN A 227 -21.65 -25.90 16.61
C ASN A 227 -20.33 -26.66 16.42
N ARG A 228 -19.29 -26.04 15.88
CA ARG A 228 -18.00 -26.66 15.60
C ARG A 228 -17.07 -26.59 16.78
N SER A 229 -16.14 -27.55 16.85
CA SER A 229 -15.11 -27.58 17.87
C SER A 229 -13.76 -27.12 17.29
N TRP A 230 -13.03 -26.35 18.06
CA TRP A 230 -11.63 -26.03 17.79
C TRP A 230 -10.76 -27.26 18.05
N LEU A 231 -9.80 -27.53 17.17
CA LEU A 231 -8.89 -28.68 17.24
C LEU A 231 -7.45 -28.26 17.56
N SER A 232 -7.06 -27.06 17.19
CA SER A 232 -5.78 -26.44 17.49
C SER A 232 -5.86 -24.96 17.23
N ALA A 233 -4.96 -24.15 17.84
CA ALA A 233 -4.85 -22.73 17.53
C ALA A 233 -3.44 -22.20 17.81
N SER A 234 -3.11 -21.09 17.17
CA SER A 234 -1.98 -20.23 17.50
C SER A 234 -2.41 -18.76 17.48
N VAL A 235 -1.76 -17.94 18.27
CA VAL A 235 -2.02 -16.50 18.36
C VAL A 235 -0.74 -15.70 18.16
N VAL A 236 -0.84 -14.60 17.43
CA VAL A 236 0.22 -13.60 17.30
C VAL A 236 -0.26 -12.30 17.94
N VAL A 237 0.55 -11.75 18.84
CA VAL A 237 0.32 -10.44 19.46
C VAL A 237 1.48 -9.52 19.10
N ALA A 238 1.18 -8.35 18.55
CA ALA A 238 2.16 -7.39 18.05
C ALA A 238 2.15 -6.12 18.92
N PRO A 239 2.95 -6.04 19.98
CA PRO A 239 3.11 -4.83 20.76
C PRO A 239 3.96 -3.80 20.00
N THR A 240 3.66 -2.52 20.21
CA THR A 240 4.48 -1.40 19.73
C THR A 240 5.21 -0.69 20.88
N GLU A 241 4.73 -0.86 22.08
CA GLU A 241 5.35 -0.34 23.30
C GLU A 241 5.09 -1.26 24.47
N LEU A 242 6.13 -1.58 25.23
CA LEU A 242 6.05 -2.35 26.47
C LEU A 242 6.91 -1.65 27.54
N VAL A 243 6.26 -1.17 28.61
CA VAL A 243 6.91 -0.55 29.76
C VAL A 243 6.40 -1.19 31.04
N GLY A 244 7.27 -1.46 31.98
CA GLY A 244 6.95 -2.03 33.30
C GLY A 244 6.70 -3.56 33.28
N PRO A 245 6.14 -4.13 34.35
CA PRO A 245 6.14 -5.56 34.58
C PRO A 245 5.21 -6.37 33.68
N VAL A 246 5.01 -7.59 33.99
CA VAL A 246 4.53 -8.74 33.23
C VAL A 246 3.26 -8.48 32.41
N LYS A 247 3.29 -8.91 31.17
CA LYS A 247 2.14 -8.99 30.24
C LYS A 247 2.03 -10.43 29.79
N ILE A 248 0.93 -11.08 30.14
CA ILE A 248 0.71 -12.50 29.87
C ILE A 248 -0.46 -12.70 28.92
N VAL A 249 -0.35 -13.75 28.12
CA VAL A 249 -1.42 -14.25 27.24
C VAL A 249 -1.91 -15.58 27.82
N GLU A 250 -3.19 -15.63 28.09
CA GLU A 250 -3.84 -16.79 28.70
C GLU A 250 -5.04 -17.20 27.86
N PHE A 251 -5.34 -18.50 27.87
CA PHE A 251 -6.52 -19.06 27.22
C PHE A 251 -7.33 -19.92 28.18
N SER A 252 -8.64 -19.98 27.92
CA SER A 252 -9.62 -20.79 28.63
C SER A 252 -10.50 -21.53 27.62
N ASN A 253 -10.86 -22.76 27.91
CA ASN A 253 -11.84 -23.57 27.18
C ASN A 253 -13.13 -23.88 27.97
N ASP A 254 -13.31 -23.25 29.15
CA ASP A 254 -14.41 -23.45 30.09
C ASP A 254 -15.18 -22.16 30.44
N GLY A 255 -15.12 -21.15 29.53
CA GLY A 255 -15.79 -19.87 29.71
C GLY A 255 -15.10 -18.94 30.71
N GLY A 256 -13.80 -19.07 30.90
CA GLY A 256 -13.01 -18.21 31.80
C GLY A 256 -13.00 -18.64 33.25
N LYS A 257 -13.45 -19.86 33.59
CA LYS A 257 -13.41 -20.40 34.96
C LYS A 257 -11.98 -20.82 35.30
N SER A 258 -11.24 -21.40 34.37
CA SER A 258 -9.82 -21.70 34.51
C SER A 258 -9.01 -21.11 33.34
N TRP A 259 -7.73 -20.82 33.58
CA TRP A 259 -6.87 -20.16 32.60
C TRP A 259 -5.54 -20.87 32.47
N VAL A 260 -5.13 -21.12 31.22
CA VAL A 260 -3.82 -21.66 30.88
C VAL A 260 -2.97 -20.52 30.32
N GLN A 261 -1.84 -20.22 30.95
CA GLN A 261 -0.89 -19.25 30.43
C GLN A 261 -0.13 -19.86 29.26
N VAL A 262 -0.29 -19.30 28.06
CA VAL A 262 0.40 -19.75 26.86
C VAL A 262 1.68 -19.00 26.59
N GLY A 263 1.85 -17.81 27.17
CA GLY A 263 3.06 -17.04 27.02
C GLY A 263 3.09 -15.74 27.81
N ALA A 264 4.27 -15.11 27.78
CA ALA A 264 4.50 -13.77 28.32
C ALA A 264 5.28 -12.91 27.32
N MET A 265 4.92 -11.65 27.24
CA MET A 265 5.61 -10.67 26.38
C MET A 265 6.65 -9.92 27.20
N THR A 266 7.89 -9.96 26.76
CA THR A 266 9.04 -9.36 27.45
C THR A 266 9.62 -8.15 26.71
N ASP A 267 9.31 -8.01 25.44
CA ASP A 267 9.78 -6.93 24.57
C ASP A 267 8.73 -6.54 23.52
N ALA A 268 9.01 -5.55 22.69
CA ALA A 268 8.10 -5.05 21.66
C ALA A 268 8.18 -5.80 20.32
N ARG A 269 8.67 -7.06 20.32
CA ARG A 269 8.63 -7.93 19.13
C ARG A 269 7.24 -8.50 18.90
N ASP A 270 7.02 -9.07 17.72
CA ASP A 270 5.87 -9.95 17.50
C ASP A 270 6.07 -11.24 18.30
N HIS A 271 5.07 -11.61 19.07
CA HIS A 271 5.06 -12.82 19.88
C HIS A 271 4.05 -13.79 19.30
N GLU A 272 4.53 -14.96 18.87
CA GLU A 272 3.70 -16.06 18.39
C GLU A 272 3.67 -17.17 19.44
N PHE A 273 2.45 -17.61 19.82
CA PHE A 273 2.23 -18.67 20.79
C PHE A 273 1.34 -19.74 20.19
N THR A 274 1.84 -20.98 20.14
CA THR A 274 1.01 -22.16 19.86
C THR A 274 0.30 -22.58 21.12
N LEU A 275 -1.01 -22.82 21.04
CA LEU A 275 -1.81 -23.21 22.18
C LEU A 275 -1.58 -24.69 22.53
N PRO A 276 -1.49 -25.02 23.81
CA PRO A 276 -1.23 -26.38 24.25
C PRO A 276 -2.41 -27.32 23.98
N PRO A 277 -2.17 -28.62 23.70
CA PRO A 277 -3.20 -29.58 23.30
C PRO A 277 -4.32 -29.79 24.31
N GLU A 278 -4.06 -29.59 25.61
CA GLU A 278 -5.07 -29.74 26.68
C GLU A 278 -6.24 -28.76 26.58
N LEU A 279 -6.13 -27.73 25.80
CA LEU A 279 -7.22 -26.80 25.50
C LEU A 279 -8.21 -27.37 24.48
N PHE A 280 -7.88 -28.46 23.79
CA PHE A 280 -8.64 -29.00 22.66
C PHE A 280 -9.06 -30.47 22.85
N PRO A 281 -10.18 -30.91 22.21
CA PRO A 281 -11.12 -30.06 21.46
C PRO A 281 -12.00 -29.22 22.39
N CYS A 282 -12.44 -28.06 21.92
CA CYS A 282 -13.36 -27.19 22.65
C CYS A 282 -14.29 -26.42 21.70
N ARG A 283 -15.49 -26.05 22.15
CA ARG A 283 -16.46 -25.28 21.36
C ARG A 283 -16.27 -23.77 21.53
N GLU A 284 -15.76 -23.37 22.66
CA GLU A 284 -15.48 -21.97 22.99
C GLU A 284 -14.01 -21.86 23.41
N LEU A 285 -13.32 -20.89 22.83
CA LEU A 285 -11.96 -20.55 23.18
C LEU A 285 -11.93 -19.08 23.60
N THR A 286 -11.64 -18.80 24.87
CA THR A 286 -11.55 -17.45 25.40
C THR A 286 -10.09 -17.09 25.60
N MET A 287 -9.65 -15.98 24.99
CA MET A 287 -8.31 -15.40 25.14
C MET A 287 -8.35 -14.21 26.08
N ARG A 288 -7.37 -14.12 26.98
CA ARG A 288 -7.15 -12.97 27.83
C ARG A 288 -5.72 -12.47 27.68
N ILE A 289 -5.57 -11.17 27.39
CA ILE A 289 -4.28 -10.49 27.50
C ILE A 289 -4.32 -9.70 28.81
N ARG A 290 -3.54 -10.14 29.79
CA ARG A 290 -3.50 -9.55 31.13
C ARG A 290 -2.23 -8.74 31.34
N ILE A 291 -2.40 -7.50 31.75
CA ILE A 291 -1.35 -6.55 32.07
C ILE A 291 -1.32 -6.36 33.56
N ILE A 292 -0.20 -6.67 34.22
CA ILE A 292 -0.04 -6.57 35.66
C ILE A 292 0.92 -5.43 35.94
N GLY A 293 0.43 -4.37 36.60
CA GLY A 293 1.23 -3.19 36.93
C GLY A 293 0.99 -2.79 38.39
N ALA A 294 2.00 -2.87 39.24
CA ALA A 294 1.87 -2.55 40.67
C ALA A 294 1.93 -1.03 40.94
N ASP A 295 2.48 -0.21 40.05
CA ASP A 295 2.86 1.19 40.30
C ASP A 295 2.20 2.22 39.36
N GLY A 296 1.24 1.82 38.55
CA GLY A 296 0.58 2.68 37.56
C GLY A 296 1.51 3.21 36.47
N LYS A 297 2.74 2.71 36.37
CA LYS A 297 3.71 3.06 35.32
C LYS A 297 3.78 2.02 34.21
N SER A 298 3.16 0.87 34.42
CA SER A 298 3.04 -0.15 33.37
C SER A 298 2.21 0.38 32.20
N ARG A 299 2.80 0.33 31.00
CA ARG A 299 2.12 0.73 29.77
C ARG A 299 2.36 -0.31 28.70
N VAL A 300 1.31 -0.64 27.99
CA VAL A 300 1.40 -1.47 26.81
C VAL A 300 0.59 -0.84 25.68
N GLN A 301 1.12 -0.93 24.47
CA GLN A 301 0.36 -0.61 23.26
C GLN A 301 0.47 -1.80 22.32
N PHE A 302 -0.67 -2.33 21.88
CA PHE A 302 -0.75 -3.34 20.84
C PHE A 302 -1.27 -2.68 19.57
N ARG A 303 -0.68 -3.05 18.45
CA ARG A 303 -1.13 -2.58 17.12
C ARG A 303 -1.94 -3.64 16.38
N GLN A 304 -1.69 -4.91 16.68
CA GLN A 304 -2.34 -6.01 15.94
C GLN A 304 -2.41 -7.27 16.79
N ILE A 305 -3.48 -8.03 16.62
CA ILE A 305 -3.71 -9.36 17.16
C ILE A 305 -4.21 -10.23 16.02
N ALA A 306 -3.62 -11.42 15.85
CA ALA A 306 -4.08 -12.42 14.89
C ALA A 306 -4.19 -13.79 15.56
N LEU A 307 -5.24 -14.54 15.24
CA LEU A 307 -5.44 -15.93 15.66
C LEU A 307 -5.67 -16.80 14.46
N GLU A 308 -5.01 -17.95 14.40
CA GLU A 308 -5.25 -19.01 13.43
C GLU A 308 -5.64 -20.28 14.17
N ALA A 309 -6.71 -20.95 13.73
CA ALA A 309 -7.22 -22.15 14.40
C ALA A 309 -7.73 -23.16 13.37
N MET A 310 -7.65 -24.44 13.72
CA MET A 310 -8.30 -25.54 12.99
C MET A 310 -9.57 -25.93 13.69
N PHE A 311 -10.61 -26.28 12.92
CA PHE A 311 -11.90 -26.70 13.44
C PHE A 311 -12.41 -27.98 12.77
N ASP A 312 -13.32 -28.66 13.42
CA ASP A 312 -13.96 -29.89 12.94
C ASP A 312 -15.14 -29.65 11.98
N GLY A 313 -15.67 -30.72 11.41
CA GLY A 313 -16.87 -30.72 10.57
C GLY A 313 -16.59 -30.46 9.08
N ALA A 314 -17.64 -30.19 8.30
CA ALA A 314 -17.53 -30.01 6.86
C ALA A 314 -16.76 -28.72 6.53
N PRO A 315 -15.86 -28.72 5.51
CA PRO A 315 -15.16 -27.54 5.08
C PRO A 315 -16.11 -26.43 4.64
N VAL A 316 -15.74 -25.17 4.88
CA VAL A 316 -16.51 -24.00 4.51
C VAL A 316 -15.64 -22.99 3.74
N ARG A 317 -16.28 -22.00 3.13
CA ARG A 317 -15.58 -20.91 2.47
C ARG A 317 -16.38 -19.62 2.70
N LEU A 318 -16.00 -18.87 3.74
CA LEU A 318 -16.76 -17.72 4.20
C LEU A 318 -15.81 -16.63 4.76
N ALA A 319 -15.92 -15.42 4.25
CA ALA A 319 -15.33 -14.24 4.84
C ALA A 319 -16.38 -13.54 5.72
N GLY A 320 -15.96 -13.12 6.91
CA GLY A 320 -16.81 -12.39 7.83
C GLY A 320 -17.06 -10.96 7.34
N ALA A 321 -18.24 -10.45 7.67
CA ALA A 321 -18.63 -9.07 7.44
C ALA A 321 -19.35 -8.52 8.68
N THR A 322 -19.20 -7.20 8.89
CA THR A 322 -19.89 -6.50 9.99
C THR A 322 -20.67 -5.32 9.44
N ARG A 323 -21.93 -5.22 9.81
CA ARG A 323 -22.76 -4.04 9.64
C ARG A 323 -23.14 -3.50 11.00
N VAL A 324 -22.99 -2.22 11.18
CA VAL A 324 -23.30 -1.57 12.46
C VAL A 324 -24.37 -0.51 12.21
N TYR A 325 -25.46 -0.62 12.94
CA TYR A 325 -26.64 0.26 12.81
C TYR A 325 -26.78 1.16 14.02
N GLU A 326 -27.24 2.39 13.82
CA GLU A 326 -27.72 3.26 14.89
C GLU A 326 -28.95 2.59 15.54
N LYS A 327 -28.92 2.38 16.83
CA LYS A 327 -30.00 1.64 17.54
C LYS A 327 -31.33 2.36 17.48
N ALA A 328 -31.32 3.71 17.63
CA ALA A 328 -32.52 4.53 17.67
C ALA A 328 -33.19 4.71 16.29
N SER A 329 -32.37 4.93 15.23
CA SER A 329 -32.86 5.24 13.87
C SER A 329 -32.92 4.03 12.94
N GLY A 330 -32.18 2.94 13.24
CA GLY A 330 -32.04 1.81 12.36
C GLY A 330 -31.15 2.08 11.12
N ARG A 331 -30.55 3.27 11.01
CA ARG A 331 -29.69 3.63 9.87
C ARG A 331 -28.35 2.91 9.96
N LEU A 332 -27.82 2.51 8.81
CA LEU A 332 -26.48 1.99 8.70
C LEU A 332 -25.47 3.07 9.13
N PHE A 333 -24.64 2.73 10.11
CA PHE A 333 -23.59 3.59 10.64
C PHE A 333 -22.24 3.32 9.98
N LEU A 334 -21.78 2.06 10.00
CA LEU A 334 -20.56 1.58 9.35
C LEU A 334 -20.75 0.16 8.83
N GLU A 335 -19.99 -0.23 7.80
CA GLU A 335 -19.92 -1.61 7.32
C GLU A 335 -18.52 -1.98 6.86
N ASP A 336 -18.20 -3.28 6.92
CA ASP A 336 -16.96 -3.87 6.40
C ASP A 336 -17.26 -5.25 5.80
N SER A 337 -17.09 -5.36 4.46
CA SER A 337 -17.18 -6.60 3.68
C SER A 337 -15.99 -6.78 2.74
N ALA A 338 -14.88 -6.12 3.03
CA ALA A 338 -13.77 -5.90 2.10
C ALA A 338 -13.00 -7.17 1.65
N ARG A 339 -13.34 -8.36 2.18
CA ARG A 339 -12.57 -9.62 1.95
C ARG A 339 -13.31 -10.70 1.17
N ASP A 340 -14.51 -10.42 0.66
CA ASP A 340 -15.29 -11.40 -0.10
C ASP A 340 -14.53 -11.94 -1.32
N TYR A 341 -13.67 -11.11 -1.94
CA TYR A 341 -12.83 -11.50 -3.08
C TYR A 341 -11.91 -12.71 -2.79
N LEU A 342 -11.61 -13.02 -1.52
CA LEU A 342 -10.78 -14.17 -1.12
C LEU A 342 -11.57 -15.49 -1.09
N THR A 343 -12.89 -15.42 -1.04
CA THR A 343 -13.77 -16.60 -0.96
C THR A 343 -14.48 -16.91 -2.27
N GLU A 344 -14.42 -16.02 -3.25
CA GLU A 344 -14.99 -16.21 -4.57
C GLU A 344 -14.27 -17.32 -5.35
N THR A 345 -15.04 -18.06 -6.14
CA THR A 345 -14.50 -19.03 -7.11
C THR A 345 -14.36 -18.37 -8.47
N PHE A 346 -13.20 -18.50 -9.09
CA PHE A 346 -12.87 -17.88 -10.38
C PHE A 346 -12.02 -18.82 -11.25
N GLY A 347 -11.89 -18.49 -12.53
CA GLY A 347 -11.13 -19.29 -13.49
C GLY A 347 -11.93 -20.42 -14.12
N ALA A 348 -11.27 -21.30 -14.88
CA ALA A 348 -11.88 -22.40 -15.59
C ALA A 348 -10.96 -23.63 -15.70
N GLN A 349 -11.50 -24.83 -15.50
CA GLN A 349 -10.76 -26.09 -15.67
C GLN A 349 -10.41 -26.33 -17.13
N LEU A 350 -9.22 -26.88 -17.36
CA LEU A 350 -8.68 -27.24 -18.67
C LEU A 350 -8.88 -28.74 -18.95
N PRO A 351 -8.85 -29.17 -20.22
CA PRO A 351 -9.05 -30.58 -20.59
C PRO A 351 -8.06 -31.55 -19.96
N ALA A 352 -6.87 -31.06 -19.57
CA ALA A 352 -5.85 -31.81 -18.87
C ALA A 352 -6.23 -32.18 -17.42
N SER A 353 -7.35 -31.67 -16.89
CA SER A 353 -7.83 -32.01 -15.55
C SER A 353 -8.22 -33.48 -15.43
N SER A 354 -7.84 -34.09 -14.32
CA SER A 354 -8.20 -35.46 -13.96
C SER A 354 -8.82 -35.53 -12.56
N HIS A 355 -9.12 -36.72 -12.08
CA HIS A 355 -9.54 -36.91 -10.70
C HIS A 355 -8.41 -36.58 -9.72
N SER A 356 -7.17 -37.01 -10.01
CA SER A 356 -6.02 -36.87 -9.12
C SER A 356 -5.32 -35.50 -9.23
N LEU A 357 -5.52 -34.77 -10.35
CA LEU A 357 -4.91 -33.45 -10.57
C LEU A 357 -5.88 -32.53 -11.31
N LYS A 358 -6.31 -31.46 -10.66
CA LYS A 358 -7.05 -30.38 -11.33
C LYS A 358 -6.07 -29.42 -11.97
N VAL A 359 -6.27 -29.16 -13.25
CA VAL A 359 -5.50 -28.19 -14.06
C VAL A 359 -6.47 -27.14 -14.56
N TRP A 360 -6.22 -25.88 -14.22
CA TRP A 360 -7.14 -24.81 -14.54
C TRP A 360 -6.43 -23.50 -14.87
N ALA A 361 -7.12 -22.61 -15.56
CA ALA A 361 -6.63 -21.29 -15.94
C ALA A 361 -7.31 -20.21 -15.12
N ALA A 362 -6.56 -19.17 -14.76
CA ALA A 362 -7.07 -17.97 -14.11
C ALA A 362 -6.54 -16.70 -14.79
N SER A 363 -7.29 -15.60 -14.65
CA SER A 363 -6.83 -14.26 -15.00
C SER A 363 -5.61 -13.88 -14.16
N SER A 364 -4.67 -13.17 -14.76
CA SER A 364 -3.55 -12.53 -14.05
C SER A 364 -4.02 -11.56 -12.96
N GLY A 365 -5.19 -10.93 -13.09
CA GLY A 365 -5.74 -9.98 -12.11
C GLY A 365 -6.24 -10.59 -10.80
N ARG A 366 -6.33 -11.93 -10.68
CA ARG A 366 -6.79 -12.64 -9.48
C ARG A 366 -5.65 -13.38 -8.79
N LYS A 367 -5.36 -13.08 -7.54
CA LYS A 367 -4.40 -13.85 -6.75
C LYS A 367 -4.95 -15.24 -6.43
N VAL A 368 -4.26 -16.27 -6.89
CA VAL A 368 -4.58 -17.67 -6.57
C VAL A 368 -3.97 -17.98 -5.21
N MET A 369 -4.79 -18.00 -4.17
CA MET A 369 -4.36 -18.37 -2.83
C MET A 369 -4.05 -19.88 -2.77
N ARG A 370 -3.18 -20.30 -1.85
CA ARG A 370 -2.80 -21.71 -1.70
C ARG A 370 -4.00 -22.63 -1.46
N ASP A 371 -5.01 -22.12 -0.78
CA ASP A 371 -6.30 -22.77 -0.49
C ASP A 371 -7.44 -22.32 -1.43
N ALA A 372 -7.11 -21.85 -2.65
CA ALA A 372 -8.10 -21.43 -3.63
C ALA A 372 -9.02 -22.59 -4.04
N ALA A 373 -10.31 -22.30 -4.21
CA ALA A 373 -11.27 -23.28 -4.69
C ALA A 373 -11.01 -23.59 -6.17
N VAL A 374 -11.07 -24.88 -6.54
CA VAL A 374 -11.05 -25.29 -7.95
C VAL A 374 -12.32 -24.80 -8.64
N PRO A 375 -12.23 -24.11 -9.80
CA PRO A 375 -13.42 -23.63 -10.51
C PRO A 375 -14.30 -24.78 -11.03
N VAL A 376 -15.60 -24.52 -11.08
CA VAL A 376 -16.58 -25.45 -11.69
C VAL A 376 -16.63 -25.22 -13.22
N ALA A 377 -16.46 -23.99 -13.67
CA ALA A 377 -16.42 -23.64 -15.08
C ALA A 377 -15.28 -24.36 -15.81
N SER A 378 -15.44 -24.64 -17.09
CA SER A 378 -14.42 -25.26 -17.95
C SER A 378 -14.15 -24.42 -19.20
N THR A 379 -12.95 -24.57 -19.73
CA THR A 379 -12.52 -23.96 -21.00
C THR A 379 -11.67 -24.96 -21.78
N GLU A 380 -11.68 -24.86 -23.10
CA GLU A 380 -10.89 -25.75 -23.96
C GLU A 380 -9.39 -25.44 -23.94
N ARG A 381 -9.01 -24.19 -23.65
CA ARG A 381 -7.62 -23.72 -23.72
C ARG A 381 -7.42 -22.41 -22.95
N ILE A 382 -6.16 -22.08 -22.64
CA ILE A 382 -5.78 -20.73 -22.20
C ILE A 382 -5.78 -19.80 -23.42
N LEU A 383 -6.49 -18.67 -23.35
CA LEU A 383 -6.57 -17.69 -24.44
C LEU A 383 -5.98 -16.35 -24.03
N PHE A 384 -4.85 -16.01 -24.65
CA PHE A 384 -4.26 -14.68 -24.56
C PHE A 384 -4.81 -13.77 -25.67
N LYS A 385 -5.10 -12.51 -25.35
CA LYS A 385 -5.57 -11.51 -26.33
C LYS A 385 -4.67 -10.29 -26.24
N THR A 386 -3.84 -10.07 -27.23
CA THR A 386 -2.76 -9.07 -27.20
C THR A 386 -2.53 -8.47 -28.59
N SER A 387 -1.77 -7.40 -28.68
CA SER A 387 -1.25 -6.85 -29.92
C SER A 387 0.19 -7.31 -30.19
N ALA A 388 0.72 -7.07 -31.40
CA ALA A 388 2.14 -7.28 -31.65
C ALA A 388 2.98 -6.39 -30.71
N ASN A 389 4.11 -6.90 -30.18
CA ASN A 389 5.01 -6.22 -29.23
C ASN A 389 4.44 -5.95 -27.84
N GLU A 390 3.23 -6.37 -27.51
CA GLU A 390 2.62 -6.25 -26.18
C GLU A 390 2.79 -7.57 -25.41
N ALA A 391 2.97 -7.50 -24.09
CA ALA A 391 2.99 -8.67 -23.25
C ALA A 391 1.62 -8.90 -22.59
N GLU A 392 1.12 -10.13 -22.62
CA GLU A 392 -0.14 -10.52 -22.00
C GLU A 392 0.08 -11.70 -21.07
N SER A 393 -0.67 -11.75 -19.96
CA SER A 393 -0.44 -12.76 -18.93
C SER A 393 -1.70 -13.56 -18.59
N ALA A 394 -1.47 -14.78 -18.10
CA ALA A 394 -2.47 -15.65 -17.49
C ALA A 394 -1.81 -16.56 -16.46
N GLN A 395 -2.60 -17.20 -15.62
CA GLN A 395 -2.11 -18.18 -14.66
C GLN A 395 -2.56 -19.59 -15.08
N LEU A 396 -1.62 -20.56 -15.03
CA LEU A 396 -1.87 -21.99 -15.12
C LEU A 396 -1.73 -22.59 -13.73
N VAL A 397 -2.79 -23.18 -13.21
CA VAL A 397 -2.88 -23.60 -11.82
C VAL A 397 -3.02 -25.11 -11.71
N PHE A 398 -2.31 -25.71 -10.76
CA PHE A 398 -2.33 -27.13 -10.43
C PHE A 398 -2.86 -27.32 -9.01
N THR A 399 -3.92 -28.14 -8.85
CA THR A 399 -4.48 -28.51 -7.55
C THR A 399 -4.59 -30.02 -7.48
N PRO A 400 -3.58 -30.72 -6.93
CA PRO A 400 -3.60 -32.16 -6.81
C PRO A 400 -4.46 -32.64 -5.64
N THR A 401 -4.92 -33.91 -5.66
CA THR A 401 -5.57 -34.57 -4.52
C THR A 401 -4.55 -35.19 -3.56
N GLU A 402 -3.34 -35.46 -4.04
CA GLU A 402 -2.21 -36.02 -3.28
C GLU A 402 -0.95 -35.22 -3.57
N ASP A 403 0.07 -35.34 -2.75
CA ASP A 403 1.32 -34.61 -2.93
C ASP A 403 1.95 -34.89 -4.30
N ILE A 404 2.33 -33.83 -5.01
CA ILE A 404 3.11 -33.91 -6.26
C ILE A 404 4.37 -33.06 -6.14
N PHE A 405 5.35 -33.39 -6.96
CA PHE A 405 6.70 -32.82 -6.86
C PHE A 405 7.19 -32.35 -8.22
N ASP A 406 8.08 -31.36 -8.17
CA ASP A 406 8.92 -30.95 -9.29
C ASP A 406 8.14 -30.69 -10.60
N ILE A 407 7.02 -29.91 -10.50
CA ILE A 407 6.26 -29.51 -11.68
C ILE A 407 7.15 -28.66 -12.58
N ARG A 408 7.22 -29.03 -13.86
CA ARG A 408 7.89 -28.28 -14.93
C ARG A 408 6.92 -28.02 -16.06
N VAL A 409 6.85 -26.78 -16.52
CA VAL A 409 6.01 -26.37 -17.64
C VAL A 409 6.91 -25.80 -18.74
N SER A 410 6.74 -26.28 -19.96
CA SER A 410 7.52 -25.83 -21.12
C SER A 410 6.64 -25.70 -22.36
N VAL A 411 7.04 -24.88 -23.33
CA VAL A 411 6.35 -24.81 -24.62
C VAL A 411 6.74 -26.01 -25.47
N LYS A 412 5.79 -26.90 -25.78
CA LYS A 412 5.98 -28.05 -26.66
C LYS A 412 5.87 -27.66 -28.11
N LYS A 413 4.90 -26.83 -28.47
CA LYS A 413 4.65 -26.33 -29.81
C LYS A 413 3.97 -24.98 -29.77
N PHE A 414 4.32 -24.09 -30.70
CA PHE A 414 3.61 -22.83 -30.90
C PHE A 414 3.72 -22.37 -32.34
N ASP A 415 2.59 -21.93 -32.94
CA ASP A 415 2.48 -21.64 -34.37
C ASP A 415 2.94 -20.21 -34.74
N LEU A 416 3.36 -19.35 -33.78
CA LEU A 416 3.89 -18.00 -34.03
C LEU A 416 5.39 -17.92 -33.69
N PRO A 417 6.28 -18.02 -34.70
CA PRO A 417 7.73 -17.91 -34.45
C PRO A 417 8.12 -16.53 -33.88
N GLY A 418 9.20 -16.49 -33.11
CA GLY A 418 9.71 -15.24 -32.52
C GLY A 418 8.94 -14.74 -31.29
N THR A 419 7.86 -15.41 -30.90
CA THR A 419 7.14 -15.11 -29.64
C THR A 419 7.97 -15.55 -28.44
N THR A 420 8.07 -14.68 -27.45
CA THR A 420 8.62 -15.08 -26.15
C THR A 420 7.49 -15.56 -25.23
N MET A 421 7.73 -16.68 -24.56
CA MET A 421 6.85 -17.19 -23.50
C MET A 421 7.70 -17.37 -22.25
N GLN A 422 7.46 -16.55 -21.23
CA GLN A 422 8.04 -16.75 -19.91
C GLN A 422 7.06 -17.55 -19.05
N ILE A 423 7.58 -18.56 -18.36
CA ILE A 423 6.79 -19.43 -17.47
C ILE A 423 7.49 -19.42 -16.12
N LEU A 424 6.88 -18.72 -15.17
CA LEU A 424 7.44 -18.46 -13.85
C LEU A 424 6.57 -19.13 -12.78
N ARG A 425 7.19 -19.72 -11.77
CA ARG A 425 6.48 -20.26 -10.63
C ARG A 425 6.15 -19.14 -9.66
N GLU A 426 4.89 -19.04 -9.22
CA GLU A 426 4.50 -18.12 -8.16
C GLU A 426 4.91 -18.71 -6.80
N ARG A 427 5.69 -17.94 -6.04
CA ARG A 427 6.08 -18.30 -4.69
C ARG A 427 5.16 -17.65 -3.68
N TYR A 428 4.71 -18.44 -2.72
CA TYR A 428 3.90 -17.97 -1.60
C TYR A 428 4.76 -17.40 -0.47
N HIS A 429 4.29 -16.29 0.09
CA HIS A 429 4.86 -15.64 1.27
C HIS A 429 3.92 -15.81 2.45
N ARG A 430 4.44 -16.15 3.62
CA ARG A 430 3.66 -16.26 4.86
C ARG A 430 3.40 -14.86 5.40
N VAL A 431 2.17 -14.38 5.31
CA VAL A 431 1.69 -13.18 5.98
C VAL A 431 1.10 -13.59 7.32
N THR A 432 1.79 -13.27 8.40
CA THR A 432 1.34 -13.55 9.77
C THR A 432 0.45 -12.42 10.28
N LEU A 433 0.88 -11.18 10.01
CA LEU A 433 0.16 -9.96 10.35
C LEU A 433 -0.11 -9.16 9.08
N THR A 434 -1.35 -8.75 8.91
CA THR A 434 -1.79 -8.06 7.69
C THR A 434 -1.32 -6.60 7.66
N THR A 435 -1.26 -6.04 6.46
CA THR A 435 -0.98 -4.62 6.25
C THR A 435 -2.11 -3.76 6.82
N ASP A 436 -3.35 -4.12 6.48
CA ASP A 436 -4.58 -3.47 6.94
C ASP A 436 -5.77 -4.45 6.88
N GLN A 437 -7.00 -3.95 7.02
CA GLN A 437 -8.23 -4.74 7.04
C GLN A 437 -8.54 -5.49 5.73
N ARG A 438 -7.87 -5.20 4.63
CA ARG A 438 -8.09 -5.85 3.33
C ARG A 438 -7.40 -7.21 3.25
N GLY A 439 -6.32 -7.38 4.00
CA GLY A 439 -5.57 -8.62 4.06
C GLY A 439 -6.14 -9.63 5.06
N VAL A 440 -5.66 -10.87 4.96
CA VAL A 440 -5.85 -11.94 5.94
C VAL A 440 -4.52 -12.63 6.19
N SER A 441 -4.35 -13.21 7.37
CA SER A 441 -3.19 -14.06 7.67
C SER A 441 -3.23 -15.32 6.80
N GLY A 442 -2.10 -15.72 6.24
CA GLY A 442 -2.03 -16.89 5.36
C GLY A 442 -0.91 -16.81 4.33
N TRP A 443 -1.03 -17.61 3.28
CA TRP A 443 -0.04 -17.74 2.22
C TRP A 443 -0.46 -16.95 0.97
N TRP A 444 0.27 -15.89 0.65
CA TRP A 444 0.00 -14.98 -0.45
C TRP A 444 1.02 -15.13 -1.58
N PRO A 445 0.59 -15.25 -2.85
CA PRO A 445 1.51 -15.30 -3.98
C PRO A 445 2.11 -13.91 -4.23
N ASP A 446 3.44 -13.85 -4.51
CA ASP A 446 4.05 -12.60 -5.00
C ASP A 446 5.33 -12.81 -5.83
N ALA A 447 6.41 -13.40 -5.29
CA ALA A 447 7.63 -13.57 -6.05
C ALA A 447 7.43 -14.54 -7.24
N LEU A 448 7.83 -14.11 -8.44
CA LEU A 448 7.81 -14.92 -9.66
C LEU A 448 9.21 -15.51 -9.89
N MET A 449 9.30 -16.81 -9.72
CA MET A 449 10.57 -17.54 -9.66
C MET A 449 10.83 -18.32 -10.94
N PRO A 450 12.10 -18.40 -11.42
CA PRO A 450 12.47 -19.47 -12.33
C PRO A 450 12.09 -20.83 -11.75
N GLN A 451 11.66 -21.76 -12.59
CA GLN A 451 11.10 -23.04 -12.15
C GLN A 451 12.11 -23.96 -11.48
N ASP A 452 13.41 -23.73 -11.70
CA ASP A 452 14.55 -24.49 -11.16
C ASP A 452 15.21 -23.86 -9.94
N SER A 453 14.63 -22.75 -9.41
CA SER A 453 15.22 -22.02 -8.29
C SER A 453 15.34 -22.82 -7.00
N ASP A 454 14.38 -23.72 -6.75
CA ASP A 454 14.31 -24.62 -5.61
C ASP A 454 13.37 -25.79 -5.89
N ARG A 455 13.39 -26.82 -5.06
CA ARG A 455 12.48 -27.96 -5.18
C ARG A 455 11.05 -27.56 -4.85
N LEU A 456 10.11 -27.87 -5.76
CA LEU A 456 8.69 -27.63 -5.57
C LEU A 456 7.99 -28.86 -5.01
N VAL A 457 7.23 -28.67 -3.93
CA VAL A 457 6.28 -29.65 -3.40
C VAL A 457 4.92 -28.98 -3.34
N VAL A 458 3.92 -29.57 -3.97
CA VAL A 458 2.52 -29.15 -3.88
C VAL A 458 1.75 -30.20 -3.11
N LYS A 459 1.21 -29.81 -1.96
CA LYS A 459 0.46 -30.71 -1.10
C LYS A 459 -0.92 -31.00 -1.68
N GLY A 460 -1.44 -32.19 -1.41
CA GLY A 460 -2.81 -32.55 -1.75
C GLY A 460 -3.82 -31.51 -1.23
N GLY A 461 -4.70 -31.03 -2.11
CA GLY A 461 -5.66 -29.98 -1.83
C GLY A 461 -5.15 -28.55 -1.89
N GLU A 462 -3.82 -28.33 -2.04
CA GLU A 462 -3.26 -26.98 -2.24
C GLU A 462 -3.15 -26.63 -3.72
N SER A 463 -3.33 -25.36 -4.05
CA SER A 463 -3.17 -24.81 -5.40
C SER A 463 -1.79 -24.20 -5.60
N GLN A 464 -1.17 -24.48 -6.76
CA GLN A 464 0.09 -23.88 -7.18
C GLN A 464 -0.05 -23.23 -8.56
N PRO A 465 -0.04 -21.91 -8.65
CA PRO A 465 -0.06 -21.20 -9.91
C PRO A 465 1.34 -21.09 -10.53
N PHE A 466 1.35 -21.08 -11.86
CA PHE A 466 2.44 -20.69 -12.71
C PHE A 466 2.00 -19.48 -13.54
N PHE A 467 2.75 -18.41 -13.48
CA PHE A 467 2.51 -17.20 -14.22
C PHE A 467 3.05 -17.35 -15.64
N LEU A 468 2.18 -17.22 -16.62
CA LEU A 468 2.50 -17.30 -18.04
C LEU A 468 2.49 -15.88 -18.61
N ARG A 469 3.59 -15.46 -19.25
CA ARG A 469 3.70 -14.16 -19.91
C ARG A 469 4.10 -14.39 -21.36
N VAL A 470 3.21 -14.06 -22.31
CA VAL A 470 3.43 -14.18 -23.73
C VAL A 470 3.65 -12.81 -24.36
N LYS A 471 4.65 -12.68 -25.26
CA LYS A 471 4.87 -11.45 -26.04
C LYS A 471 5.14 -11.81 -27.50
N PRO A 472 4.18 -11.52 -28.42
CA PRO A 472 4.39 -11.67 -29.86
C PRO A 472 5.48 -10.73 -30.38
N PRO A 473 6.18 -11.06 -31.46
CA PRO A 473 7.12 -10.15 -32.10
C PRO A 473 6.43 -8.93 -32.70
N LYS A 474 7.18 -7.86 -32.98
CA LYS A 474 6.65 -6.58 -33.50
C LYS A 474 5.97 -6.71 -34.87
N ASP A 475 6.37 -7.66 -35.67
CA ASP A 475 5.88 -7.95 -37.02
C ASP A 475 4.79 -9.04 -37.02
N ALA A 476 4.34 -9.49 -35.87
CA ALA A 476 3.25 -10.46 -35.77
C ALA A 476 2.00 -9.94 -36.49
N LYS A 477 1.44 -10.81 -37.30
CA LYS A 477 0.22 -10.48 -38.06
C LYS A 477 -1.02 -10.74 -37.23
N LYS A 478 -2.11 -10.08 -37.56
CA LYS A 478 -3.44 -10.37 -37.00
C LYS A 478 -3.79 -11.84 -37.20
N GLY A 479 -4.25 -12.52 -36.19
CA GLY A 479 -4.65 -13.92 -36.25
C GLY A 479 -4.76 -14.59 -34.89
N ILE A 480 -5.19 -15.86 -34.94
CA ILE A 480 -5.20 -16.74 -33.76
C ILE A 480 -4.16 -17.83 -34.00
N TYR A 481 -3.20 -17.92 -33.12
CA TYR A 481 -2.07 -18.85 -33.17
C TYR A 481 -2.20 -19.87 -32.03
N ASN A 482 -2.14 -21.14 -32.36
CA ASN A 482 -2.33 -22.21 -31.39
C ASN A 482 -0.99 -22.73 -30.85
N GLY A 483 -1.01 -23.20 -29.62
CA GLY A 483 0.14 -23.79 -28.98
C GLY A 483 -0.23 -24.90 -27.98
N THR A 484 0.79 -25.58 -27.51
CA THR A 484 0.67 -26.62 -26.50
C THR A 484 1.80 -26.45 -25.50
N LEU A 485 1.47 -26.39 -24.22
CA LEU A 485 2.42 -26.52 -23.12
C LEU A 485 2.54 -27.99 -22.75
N GLU A 486 3.76 -28.43 -22.49
CA GLU A 486 4.05 -29.74 -21.86
C GLU A 486 4.28 -29.50 -20.38
N VAL A 487 3.56 -30.27 -19.55
CA VAL A 487 3.70 -30.26 -18.10
C VAL A 487 4.26 -31.59 -17.65
N ARG A 488 5.37 -31.61 -16.94
CA ARG A 488 5.96 -32.78 -16.31
C ARG A 488 5.94 -32.61 -14.78
N TYR A 489 5.60 -33.67 -14.06
CA TYR A 489 5.61 -33.69 -12.61
C TYR A 489 5.83 -35.10 -12.09
N VAL A 490 6.17 -35.23 -10.83
CA VAL A 490 6.33 -36.51 -10.14
C VAL A 490 5.15 -36.70 -9.19
N GLY A 491 4.34 -37.69 -9.46
CA GLY A 491 3.26 -38.14 -8.56
C GLY A 491 3.69 -39.36 -7.75
N ILE A 492 2.78 -39.91 -6.96
CA ILE A 492 3.03 -41.13 -6.16
C ILE A 492 3.42 -42.32 -7.03
N ASP A 493 2.84 -42.43 -8.24
CA ASP A 493 3.12 -43.51 -9.21
C ASP A 493 4.30 -43.18 -10.15
N GLY A 494 5.12 -42.19 -9.86
CA GLY A 494 6.28 -41.79 -10.67
C GLY A 494 6.03 -40.60 -11.57
N GLN A 495 6.87 -40.47 -12.60
CA GLN A 495 6.84 -39.31 -13.49
C GLN A 495 5.60 -39.34 -14.40
N LYS A 496 4.93 -38.20 -14.52
CA LYS A 496 3.76 -37.97 -15.37
C LYS A 496 4.03 -36.82 -16.34
N THR A 497 3.38 -36.89 -17.49
CA THR A 497 3.39 -35.81 -18.50
C THR A 497 1.97 -35.59 -19.00
N LEU A 498 1.60 -34.32 -19.20
CA LEU A 498 0.32 -33.93 -19.78
C LEU A 498 0.50 -32.69 -20.68
N ASP A 499 -0.40 -32.53 -21.63
CA ASP A 499 -0.44 -31.45 -22.59
C ASP A 499 -1.55 -30.45 -22.22
N VAL A 500 -1.22 -29.15 -22.23
CA VAL A 500 -2.17 -28.06 -21.96
C VAL A 500 -2.27 -27.18 -23.20
N PRO A 501 -3.45 -27.10 -23.85
CA PRO A 501 -3.63 -26.25 -25.02
C PRO A 501 -3.71 -24.79 -24.64
N PHE A 502 -3.12 -23.92 -25.50
CA PHE A 502 -3.26 -22.47 -25.42
C PHE A 502 -3.40 -21.85 -26.81
N ALA A 503 -3.85 -20.60 -26.86
CA ALA A 503 -3.84 -19.80 -28.07
C ALA A 503 -3.54 -18.34 -27.77
N VAL A 504 -2.97 -17.66 -28.77
CA VAL A 504 -2.72 -16.21 -28.74
C VAL A 504 -3.48 -15.55 -29.88
N GLU A 505 -4.46 -14.73 -29.55
CA GLU A 505 -5.14 -13.85 -30.48
C GLU A 505 -4.34 -12.54 -30.58
N VAL A 506 -3.78 -12.26 -31.74
CA VAL A 506 -3.02 -11.03 -32.02
C VAL A 506 -3.92 -10.04 -32.77
N PHE A 507 -4.09 -8.83 -32.20
CA PHE A 507 -4.84 -7.75 -32.84
C PHE A 507 -4.08 -7.15 -34.03
N GLY A 508 -4.78 -6.47 -34.96
CA GLY A 508 -4.25 -5.94 -36.22
C GLY A 508 -3.40 -4.67 -36.06
N PHE A 509 -2.69 -4.48 -34.98
CA PHE A 509 -1.78 -3.34 -34.75
C PHE A 509 -0.59 -3.73 -33.86
N CYS A 510 0.44 -2.89 -33.89
CA CYS A 510 1.62 -3.04 -33.05
C CYS A 510 1.57 -2.05 -31.89
N PHE A 511 1.92 -2.53 -30.71
CA PHE A 511 2.03 -1.75 -29.49
C PHE A 511 3.31 -0.89 -29.50
N PRO A 512 3.28 0.36 -29.02
CA PRO A 512 4.47 1.22 -29.06
C PRO A 512 5.56 0.74 -28.11
N GLU A 513 6.82 1.09 -28.42
CA GLU A 513 7.96 0.77 -27.57
C GLU A 513 8.11 1.73 -26.39
N ARG A 514 7.82 3.04 -26.61
CA ARG A 514 7.79 4.06 -25.55
C ARG A 514 6.33 4.38 -25.24
N LEU A 515 5.95 4.22 -24.00
CA LEU A 515 4.58 4.42 -23.57
C LEU A 515 4.33 5.85 -23.12
N SER A 516 3.05 6.25 -23.09
CA SER A 516 2.63 7.62 -22.77
C SER A 516 2.69 7.92 -21.27
N LEU A 517 2.37 6.94 -20.41
CA LEU A 517 2.42 7.11 -18.96
C LEU A 517 3.87 7.11 -18.48
N ALA A 518 4.32 8.20 -17.87
CA ALA A 518 5.64 8.27 -17.27
C ALA A 518 5.70 7.40 -16.00
N THR A 519 6.82 6.71 -15.80
CA THR A 519 7.06 5.93 -14.57
C THR A 519 8.41 6.30 -14.00
N THR A 520 8.53 6.39 -12.67
CA THR A 520 9.82 6.65 -12.04
C THR A 520 9.91 6.00 -10.67
N PHE A 521 10.64 4.89 -10.60
CA PHE A 521 10.71 4.06 -9.40
C PHE A 521 12.13 4.00 -8.86
N GLY A 522 12.28 4.12 -7.54
CA GLY A 522 13.59 4.08 -6.89
C GLY A 522 14.27 2.71 -6.99
N LEU A 523 15.55 2.69 -7.37
CA LEU A 523 16.39 1.50 -7.37
C LEU A 523 17.67 1.75 -6.54
N ASN A 524 17.86 0.98 -5.47
CA ASN A 524 19.02 1.12 -4.60
C ASN A 524 20.13 0.12 -4.96
N MET A 525 21.10 0.54 -5.74
CA MET A 525 22.24 -0.29 -6.15
C MET A 525 23.21 -0.63 -5.00
N GLY A 526 23.18 0.13 -3.90
CA GLY A 526 23.91 -0.24 -2.68
C GLY A 526 23.33 -1.49 -2.01
N VAL A 527 21.99 -1.61 -1.95
CA VAL A 527 21.29 -2.81 -1.48
C VAL A 527 21.59 -3.99 -2.41
N VAL A 528 21.49 -3.79 -3.73
CA VAL A 528 21.86 -4.82 -4.73
C VAL A 528 23.29 -5.31 -4.50
N ALA A 529 24.25 -4.40 -4.46
CA ALA A 529 25.65 -4.76 -4.27
C ALA A 529 25.91 -5.54 -2.97
N ASN A 530 25.22 -5.17 -1.89
CA ASN A 530 25.35 -5.88 -0.61
C ASN A 530 24.80 -7.31 -0.66
N TYR A 531 23.60 -7.51 -1.21
CA TYR A 531 22.99 -8.84 -1.33
C TYR A 531 23.78 -9.73 -2.28
N HIS A 532 24.19 -9.20 -3.42
CA HIS A 532 24.94 -9.93 -4.45
C HIS A 532 26.43 -10.13 -4.13
N LYS A 533 26.98 -9.50 -3.08
CA LYS A 533 28.41 -9.45 -2.78
C LYS A 533 29.24 -8.92 -3.96
N ALA A 534 28.75 -7.89 -4.66
CA ALA A 534 29.45 -7.26 -5.76
C ALA A 534 30.75 -6.60 -5.27
N LYS A 535 31.89 -7.05 -5.82
CA LYS A 535 33.23 -6.66 -5.39
C LYS A 535 33.83 -5.56 -6.26
N SER A 536 33.42 -5.47 -7.54
CA SER A 536 33.98 -4.55 -8.53
C SER A 536 32.90 -3.62 -9.13
N GLU A 537 33.35 -2.56 -9.79
CA GLU A 537 32.46 -1.69 -10.56
C GLU A 537 31.88 -2.42 -11.79
N ALA A 538 32.63 -3.36 -12.37
CA ALA A 538 32.16 -4.22 -13.45
C ALA A 538 30.99 -5.11 -13.00
N ASP A 539 31.06 -5.68 -11.77
CA ASP A 539 29.96 -6.44 -11.18
C ASP A 539 28.71 -5.56 -11.01
N ARG A 540 28.90 -4.35 -10.45
CA ARG A 540 27.80 -3.39 -10.23
C ARG A 540 27.13 -2.97 -11.53
N ARG A 541 27.91 -2.74 -12.58
CA ARG A 541 27.37 -2.39 -13.91
C ARG A 541 26.64 -3.58 -14.54
N THR A 542 27.17 -4.80 -14.41
CA THR A 542 26.51 -6.02 -14.87
C THR A 542 25.17 -6.22 -14.18
N LEU A 543 25.13 -6.04 -12.87
CA LEU A 543 23.90 -6.12 -12.09
C LEU A 543 22.92 -5.00 -12.49
N LEU A 544 23.38 -3.75 -12.59
CA LEU A 544 22.53 -2.63 -13.00
C LEU A 544 21.81 -2.94 -14.33
N ARG A 545 22.55 -3.43 -15.35
CA ARG A 545 21.99 -3.81 -16.64
C ARG A 545 20.88 -4.86 -16.52
N LYS A 546 21.07 -5.88 -15.70
CA LYS A 546 20.10 -6.95 -15.47
C LYS A 546 18.86 -6.44 -14.73
N TYR A 547 19.04 -5.59 -13.73
CA TYR A 547 17.96 -5.00 -12.96
C TYR A 547 17.13 -4.03 -13.81
N LEU A 548 17.79 -3.15 -14.56
CA LEU A 548 17.11 -2.22 -15.46
C LEU A 548 16.33 -2.96 -16.56
N LYS A 549 16.86 -4.09 -17.07
CA LYS A 549 16.17 -4.90 -18.08
C LYS A 549 14.84 -5.44 -17.56
N VAL A 550 14.81 -6.03 -16.36
CA VAL A 550 13.58 -6.58 -15.76
C VAL A 550 12.54 -5.48 -15.53
N LEU A 551 12.97 -4.31 -15.05
CA LEU A 551 12.07 -3.17 -14.80
C LEU A 551 11.58 -2.54 -16.11
N ALA A 552 12.44 -2.38 -17.11
CA ALA A 552 12.06 -1.87 -18.43
C ALA A 552 11.11 -2.81 -19.18
N ASP A 553 11.26 -4.13 -19.03
CA ASP A 553 10.32 -5.12 -19.57
C ASP A 553 8.93 -5.00 -18.93
N SER A 554 8.82 -4.30 -17.81
CA SER A 554 7.57 -3.92 -17.15
C SER A 554 7.25 -2.43 -17.33
N HIS A 555 7.89 -1.74 -18.28
CA HIS A 555 7.72 -0.31 -18.58
C HIS A 555 8.06 0.64 -17.43
N ILE A 556 8.94 0.21 -16.52
CA ILE A 556 9.36 1.00 -15.36
C ILE A 556 10.72 1.65 -15.62
N ALA A 557 10.72 2.98 -15.69
CA ALA A 557 11.96 3.77 -15.58
C ALA A 557 12.38 3.87 -14.10
N THR A 558 13.69 3.96 -13.86
CA THR A 558 14.22 4.01 -12.49
C THR A 558 14.91 5.33 -12.18
N HIS A 559 14.99 5.64 -10.89
CA HIS A 559 15.88 6.69 -10.41
C HIS A 559 16.80 6.13 -9.28
N PRO A 560 18.13 6.08 -9.50
CA PRO A 560 18.85 6.47 -10.72
C PRO A 560 18.74 5.44 -11.85
N ILE A 561 18.86 5.92 -13.09
CA ILE A 561 18.96 5.07 -14.29
C ILE A 561 20.41 4.69 -14.59
N THR A 562 21.37 5.47 -14.09
CA THR A 562 22.81 5.27 -14.28
C THR A 562 23.57 5.50 -12.97
N LEU A 563 24.72 4.84 -12.83
CA LEU A 563 25.68 5.08 -11.75
C LEU A 563 26.68 6.18 -12.14
N ALA A 564 26.82 6.46 -13.44
CA ALA A 564 27.72 7.48 -13.95
C ALA A 564 27.15 8.88 -13.72
N LYS A 565 28.03 9.79 -13.33
CA LYS A 565 27.74 11.23 -13.21
C LYS A 565 28.65 12.00 -14.16
N PRO A 566 28.17 13.11 -14.74
CA PRO A 566 29.06 14.02 -15.44
C PRO A 566 30.17 14.52 -14.51
N THR A 567 31.39 14.55 -14.98
CA THR A 567 32.55 15.03 -14.20
C THR A 567 32.77 16.51 -14.45
N LEU A 568 32.66 17.34 -13.43
CA LEU A 568 32.82 18.77 -13.49
C LEU A 568 34.30 19.15 -13.27
N LYS A 569 34.88 19.87 -14.20
CA LYS A 569 36.23 20.44 -14.09
C LYS A 569 36.14 21.97 -14.07
N TRP A 570 36.42 22.54 -12.91
CA TRP A 570 36.44 23.98 -12.70
C TRP A 570 37.87 24.50 -12.70
N THR A 571 38.08 25.63 -13.40
CA THR A 571 39.34 26.37 -13.36
C THR A 571 39.06 27.83 -13.02
N ASN A 572 39.90 28.44 -12.21
CA ASN A 572 39.79 29.82 -11.75
C ASN A 572 38.44 30.11 -11.03
N GLN A 573 37.93 29.18 -10.27
CA GLN A 573 36.60 29.27 -9.65
C GLN A 573 36.43 30.44 -8.67
N ASN A 574 37.54 31.02 -8.17
CA ASN A 574 37.54 32.18 -7.30
C ASN A 574 37.70 33.54 -8.07
N ASP A 575 37.93 33.49 -9.37
CA ASP A 575 37.99 34.64 -10.23
C ASP A 575 36.63 34.82 -10.98
N PRO A 576 35.84 35.84 -10.63
CA PRO A 576 34.54 36.04 -11.28
C PRO A 576 34.61 36.14 -12.81
N ASP A 577 35.64 36.73 -13.34
CA ASP A 577 35.77 36.97 -14.79
C ASP A 577 36.53 35.87 -15.54
N GLY A 578 37.36 35.12 -14.84
CA GLY A 578 38.18 34.04 -15.43
C GLY A 578 37.70 32.64 -15.20
N VAL A 579 36.57 32.42 -14.50
CA VAL A 579 36.08 31.09 -14.22
C VAL A 579 35.65 30.32 -15.48
N LYS A 580 36.10 29.09 -15.63
CA LYS A 580 35.70 28.19 -16.71
C LYS A 580 35.17 26.85 -16.16
N LEU A 581 34.20 26.29 -16.86
CA LEU A 581 33.64 24.98 -16.61
C LEU A 581 33.82 24.11 -17.85
N GLU A 582 34.40 22.94 -17.66
CA GLU A 582 34.37 21.84 -18.61
C GLU A 582 33.63 20.67 -17.95
N ILE A 583 32.75 20.02 -18.70
CA ILE A 583 31.99 18.84 -18.21
C ILE A 583 32.30 17.65 -19.10
N ASP A 584 32.84 16.61 -18.48
CA ASP A 584 33.05 15.33 -19.15
C ASP A 584 31.80 14.47 -19.02
N TRP A 585 31.12 14.26 -20.13
CA TRP A 585 29.86 13.52 -20.26
C TRP A 585 30.05 12.07 -20.71
N THR A 586 31.27 11.61 -20.97
CA THR A 586 31.57 10.36 -21.67
C THR A 586 30.87 9.14 -21.04
N GLU A 587 31.03 8.95 -19.76
CA GLU A 587 30.43 7.80 -19.05
C GLU A 587 28.90 7.95 -18.91
N PHE A 588 28.43 9.16 -18.64
CA PHE A 588 26.99 9.44 -18.57
C PHE A 588 26.30 9.19 -19.91
N ASP A 589 26.88 9.71 -21.00
CA ASP A 589 26.31 9.54 -22.35
C ASP A 589 26.28 8.08 -22.80
N ARG A 590 27.33 7.33 -22.47
CA ARG A 590 27.37 5.88 -22.74
C ARG A 590 26.22 5.17 -22.04
N ASP A 591 26.03 5.44 -20.76
CA ASP A 591 24.97 4.81 -19.96
C ASP A 591 23.58 5.25 -20.42
N MET A 592 23.37 6.52 -20.72
CA MET A 592 22.07 7.01 -21.19
C MET A 592 21.71 6.44 -22.57
N THR A 593 22.68 6.31 -23.48
CA THR A 593 22.46 5.64 -24.77
C THR A 593 22.09 4.16 -24.59
N GLU A 594 22.77 3.45 -23.67
CA GLU A 594 22.47 2.04 -23.38
C GLU A 594 21.13 1.86 -22.68
N PHE A 595 20.86 2.64 -21.64
CA PHE A 595 19.74 2.40 -20.74
C PHE A 595 18.49 3.21 -21.09
N TYR A 596 18.60 4.50 -21.35
CA TYR A 596 17.45 5.32 -21.69
C TYR A 596 16.97 5.05 -23.13
N ASP A 597 17.88 5.18 -24.11
CA ASP A 597 17.53 4.98 -25.52
C ASP A 597 17.38 3.49 -25.87
N GLY A 598 18.30 2.64 -25.38
CA GLY A 598 18.32 1.20 -25.66
C GLY A 598 17.12 0.46 -25.08
N LEU A 599 16.73 0.76 -23.85
CA LEU A 599 15.57 0.16 -23.18
C LEU A 599 14.24 0.88 -23.48
N LYS A 600 14.25 1.93 -24.32
CA LYS A 600 13.06 2.70 -24.73
C LYS A 600 12.29 3.33 -23.56
N LEU A 601 12.98 3.76 -22.52
CA LEU A 601 12.36 4.45 -21.39
C LEU A 601 11.85 5.82 -21.81
N ASN A 602 10.75 6.28 -21.20
CA ASN A 602 10.10 7.54 -21.60
C ASN A 602 10.48 8.74 -20.71
N ASN A 603 11.15 8.52 -19.58
CA ASN A 603 11.65 9.58 -18.70
C ASN A 603 12.85 9.12 -17.88
N PHE A 604 13.55 10.10 -17.27
CA PHE A 604 14.61 9.84 -16.30
C PHE A 604 14.82 11.05 -15.38
N ARG A 605 15.29 10.78 -14.15
CA ARG A 605 15.69 11.81 -13.20
C ARG A 605 17.15 12.20 -13.44
N PHE A 606 17.40 13.50 -13.65
CA PHE A 606 18.75 14.06 -13.60
C PHE A 606 19.01 14.65 -12.21
N ARG A 607 20.11 14.29 -11.60
CA ARG A 607 20.50 14.81 -10.28
C ARG A 607 21.39 16.03 -10.45
N ILE A 608 20.87 17.22 -10.13
CA ILE A 608 21.62 18.47 -10.17
C ILE A 608 22.67 18.45 -9.06
N GLU A 609 23.94 18.70 -9.42
CA GLU A 609 24.99 18.91 -8.45
C GLU A 609 24.95 20.34 -7.92
N GLY A 610 25.35 20.53 -6.67
CA GLY A 610 25.47 21.84 -6.04
C GLY A 610 24.21 22.43 -5.45
N ILE A 611 23.00 22.03 -5.87
CA ILE A 611 21.75 22.63 -5.42
C ILE A 611 21.29 22.13 -4.03
N GLY A 612 21.81 20.99 -3.56
CA GLY A 612 21.47 20.40 -2.27
C GLY A 612 20.07 19.76 -2.28
N TYR A 613 19.96 18.50 -2.70
CA TYR A 613 18.72 17.75 -2.50
C TYR A 613 18.43 17.61 -1.00
N SER A 614 17.24 17.98 -0.59
CA SER A 614 16.80 18.00 0.81
C SER A 614 15.46 17.28 1.00
N ASP A 615 15.18 16.85 2.20
CA ASP A 615 13.87 16.34 2.65
C ASP A 615 13.44 17.08 3.94
N HIS A 616 12.24 16.81 4.42
CA HIS A 616 11.69 17.47 5.61
C HIS A 616 12.50 17.24 6.90
N ASP A 617 13.35 16.21 6.95
CA ASP A 617 14.20 15.90 8.09
C ASP A 617 15.63 16.38 7.91
N ASN A 618 16.09 16.51 6.66
CA ASN A 618 17.51 16.76 6.35
C ASN A 618 17.64 17.88 5.32
N LEU A 619 18.09 19.03 5.78
CA LEU A 619 18.47 20.15 4.91
C LEU A 619 19.96 20.02 4.56
N HIS A 620 20.26 19.82 3.29
CA HIS A 620 21.62 19.80 2.78
C HIS A 620 22.04 21.18 2.34
N GLU A 621 23.21 21.65 2.83
CA GLU A 621 23.77 22.93 2.42
C GLU A 621 24.19 22.87 0.95
N PRO A 622 23.72 23.78 0.08
CA PRO A 622 24.11 23.80 -1.32
C PRO A 622 25.56 24.27 -1.47
N VAL A 623 26.37 23.47 -2.19
CA VAL A 623 27.80 23.76 -2.45
C VAL A 623 28.14 23.35 -3.86
N ILE A 624 28.66 24.24 -4.69
CA ILE A 624 29.20 23.95 -6.02
C ILE A 624 30.65 24.42 -6.12
N ALA A 625 31.54 23.57 -6.61
CA ALA A 625 32.97 23.86 -6.70
C ALA A 625 33.61 24.38 -5.38
N GLY A 626 33.15 23.91 -4.24
CA GLY A 626 33.55 24.36 -2.92
C GLY A 626 32.94 25.70 -2.45
N VAL A 627 32.15 26.37 -3.30
CA VAL A 627 31.48 27.63 -2.98
C VAL A 627 30.11 27.38 -2.42
N LYS A 628 29.82 27.91 -1.22
CA LYS A 628 28.55 27.73 -0.51
C LYS A 628 27.50 28.75 -0.96
N ARG A 629 26.21 28.41 -0.78
CA ARG A 629 25.08 29.34 -0.88
C ARG A 629 25.34 30.60 -0.01
N GLY A 630 24.95 31.78 -0.52
CA GLY A 630 25.18 33.06 0.13
C GLY A 630 26.46 33.78 -0.32
N ASN A 631 27.41 33.09 -0.94
CA ASN A 631 28.51 33.70 -1.64
C ASN A 631 28.01 34.18 -3.02
N PRO A 632 28.26 35.42 -3.44
CA PRO A 632 27.85 35.95 -4.75
C PRO A 632 28.28 35.06 -5.94
N GLN A 633 29.43 34.39 -5.84
CA GLN A 633 29.95 33.51 -6.88
C GLN A 633 29.13 32.22 -7.04
N TYR A 634 28.43 31.79 -6.01
CA TYR A 634 27.62 30.53 -6.03
C TYR A 634 26.57 30.53 -7.16
N GLU A 635 25.78 31.61 -7.27
CA GLU A 635 24.72 31.70 -8.27
C GLU A 635 25.29 31.74 -9.70
N ARG A 636 26.42 32.37 -9.90
CA ARG A 636 27.12 32.40 -11.19
C ARG A 636 27.57 30.97 -11.60
N LEU A 637 28.22 30.26 -10.69
CA LEU A 637 28.68 28.88 -10.95
C LEU A 637 27.50 27.96 -11.24
N MET A 638 26.40 28.05 -10.45
CA MET A 638 25.18 27.32 -10.70
C MET A 638 24.56 27.64 -12.07
N GLY A 639 24.55 28.92 -12.44
CA GLY A 639 24.07 29.37 -13.75
C GLY A 639 24.85 28.75 -14.91
N MET A 640 26.20 28.79 -14.85
CA MET A 640 27.05 28.16 -15.85
C MET A 640 26.78 26.65 -15.96
N TYR A 641 26.70 25.97 -14.82
CA TYR A 641 26.45 24.55 -14.78
C TYR A 641 25.06 24.16 -15.33
N LEU A 642 24.01 24.81 -14.87
CA LEU A 642 22.64 24.49 -15.29
C LEU A 642 22.42 24.76 -16.79
N THR A 643 22.98 25.89 -17.29
CA THR A 643 22.92 26.22 -18.73
C THR A 643 23.59 25.13 -19.58
N GLU A 644 24.79 24.69 -19.16
CA GLU A 644 25.51 23.64 -19.88
C GLU A 644 24.80 22.28 -19.81
N VAL A 645 24.20 21.94 -18.67
CA VAL A 645 23.37 20.73 -18.51
C VAL A 645 22.20 20.76 -19.48
N GLN A 646 21.41 21.84 -19.53
CA GLN A 646 20.29 21.94 -20.45
C GLN A 646 20.76 21.83 -21.91
N ARG A 647 21.80 22.58 -22.28
CA ARG A 647 22.36 22.58 -23.65
C ARG A 647 22.80 21.17 -24.07
N HIS A 648 23.45 20.41 -23.18
CA HIS A 648 23.88 19.04 -23.47
C HIS A 648 22.69 18.10 -23.67
N LEU A 649 21.69 18.15 -22.80
CA LEU A 649 20.50 17.30 -22.88
C LEU A 649 19.66 17.62 -24.12
N GLU A 650 19.57 18.89 -24.52
CA GLU A 650 18.95 19.29 -25.78
C GLU A 650 19.71 18.73 -26.99
N LYS A 651 21.04 18.87 -27.01
CA LYS A 651 21.90 18.33 -28.07
C LYS A 651 21.75 16.83 -28.25
N LYS A 652 21.49 16.08 -27.16
CA LYS A 652 21.29 14.63 -27.15
C LYS A 652 19.84 14.23 -27.49
N GLY A 653 18.90 15.15 -27.52
CA GLY A 653 17.48 14.86 -27.69
C GLY A 653 16.83 14.23 -26.45
N TRP A 654 17.40 14.42 -25.27
CA TRP A 654 16.92 13.85 -24.01
C TRP A 654 16.11 14.84 -23.15
N ILE A 655 16.01 16.11 -23.57
CA ILE A 655 15.43 17.19 -22.78
C ILE A 655 13.96 16.96 -22.42
N ASP A 656 13.16 16.34 -23.32
CA ASP A 656 11.74 16.12 -23.10
C ASP A 656 11.46 15.00 -22.10
N GLY A 657 12.42 14.08 -21.92
CA GLY A 657 12.31 12.97 -20.97
C GLY A 657 12.89 13.27 -19.57
N VAL A 658 13.64 14.36 -19.41
CA VAL A 658 14.33 14.67 -18.17
C VAL A 658 13.43 15.40 -17.16
N TRP A 659 13.59 15.05 -15.88
CA TRP A 659 13.05 15.79 -14.77
C TRP A 659 14.06 15.87 -13.61
N VAL A 660 13.88 16.86 -12.75
CA VAL A 660 14.71 17.11 -11.58
C VAL A 660 13.84 17.27 -10.34
N GLN A 661 14.39 16.95 -9.18
CA GLN A 661 13.76 17.17 -7.89
C GLN A 661 14.80 17.75 -6.93
N THR A 662 14.48 18.86 -6.32
CA THR A 662 15.38 19.56 -5.40
C THR A 662 15.05 19.30 -3.94
N PHE A 663 13.77 19.00 -3.66
CA PHE A 663 13.26 18.78 -2.32
C PHE A 663 12.21 17.65 -2.32
N ASP A 664 12.14 16.89 -1.22
CA ASP A 664 11.17 15.84 -1.01
C ASP A 664 10.26 16.19 0.18
N GLU A 665 8.94 16.11 -0.05
CA GLU A 665 7.89 16.32 0.95
C GLU A 665 8.05 17.61 1.81
N PRO A 666 8.14 18.80 1.21
CA PRO A 666 8.30 20.04 1.95
C PRO A 666 7.05 20.39 2.75
N THR A 667 7.24 20.87 3.97
CA THR A 667 6.22 21.55 4.76
C THR A 667 6.29 23.06 4.57
N SER A 668 5.31 23.82 5.03
CA SER A 668 5.24 25.29 4.83
C SER A 668 6.49 26.03 5.28
N GLN A 669 7.21 25.55 6.28
CA GLN A 669 8.49 26.13 6.75
C GLN A 669 9.63 26.03 5.71
N HIS A 670 9.52 25.13 4.73
CA HIS A 670 10.53 24.90 3.68
C HIS A 670 10.23 25.66 2.39
N PHE A 671 9.03 26.24 2.23
CA PHE A 671 8.59 26.80 0.95
C PHE A 671 9.49 27.91 0.42
N GLU A 672 10.06 28.75 1.29
CA GLU A 672 11.02 29.79 0.86
C GLU A 672 12.28 29.18 0.26
N TYR A 673 12.82 28.16 0.93
CA TYR A 673 14.00 27.45 0.45
C TYR A 673 13.73 26.70 -0.87
N VAL A 674 12.61 26.04 -0.98
CA VAL A 674 12.17 25.32 -2.20
C VAL A 674 11.99 26.29 -3.37
N ARG A 675 11.32 27.44 -3.13
CA ARG A 675 11.18 28.48 -4.17
C ARG A 675 12.53 28.97 -4.67
N TRP A 676 13.48 29.21 -3.76
CA TRP A 676 14.83 29.62 -4.12
C TRP A 676 15.52 28.56 -4.99
N GLN A 677 15.50 27.28 -4.61
CA GLN A 677 16.10 26.21 -5.39
C GLN A 677 15.51 26.13 -6.81
N ASN A 678 14.19 26.16 -6.92
CA ASN A 678 13.50 26.04 -8.20
C ASN A 678 13.69 27.28 -9.08
N SER A 679 13.81 28.49 -8.49
CA SER A 679 14.07 29.71 -9.24
C SER A 679 15.42 29.70 -9.96
N LEU A 680 16.45 29.06 -9.39
CA LEU A 680 17.73 28.86 -10.06
C LEU A 680 17.58 27.97 -11.30
N VAL A 681 16.88 26.84 -11.17
CA VAL A 681 16.65 25.95 -12.31
C VAL A 681 15.79 26.64 -13.37
N GLU A 682 14.74 27.34 -12.96
CA GLU A 682 13.87 28.08 -13.89
C GLU A 682 14.60 29.17 -14.66
N ARG A 683 15.52 29.88 -14.00
CA ARG A 683 16.30 30.98 -14.61
C ARG A 683 17.35 30.46 -15.60
N TYR A 684 18.08 29.42 -15.26
CA TYR A 684 19.28 29.01 -16.01
C TYR A 684 19.08 27.74 -16.85
N ALA A 685 18.04 26.95 -16.55
CA ALA A 685 17.69 25.73 -17.28
C ALA A 685 16.15 25.54 -17.31
N PRO A 686 15.38 26.46 -17.93
CA PRO A 686 13.92 26.49 -17.86
C PRO A 686 13.25 25.25 -18.44
N LYS A 687 13.88 24.54 -19.36
CA LYS A 687 13.35 23.32 -19.98
C LYS A 687 13.51 22.06 -19.09
N LEU A 688 14.35 22.12 -18.03
CA LEU A 688 14.38 21.04 -17.04
C LEU A 688 13.08 21.05 -16.24
N ARG A 689 12.30 19.97 -16.34
CA ARG A 689 11.05 19.85 -15.62
C ARG A 689 11.31 19.61 -14.12
N ARG A 690 10.63 20.35 -13.27
CA ARG A 690 10.81 20.35 -11.81
C ARG A 690 9.68 19.65 -11.12
N LEU A 691 9.98 18.46 -10.57
CA LEU A 691 9.04 17.63 -9.84
C LEU A 691 9.01 17.99 -8.36
N MET A 692 7.82 17.99 -7.79
CA MET A 692 7.57 18.18 -6.36
C MET A 692 6.61 17.11 -5.84
N THR A 693 6.98 16.50 -4.71
CA THR A 693 6.15 15.61 -3.89
C THR A 693 5.55 16.42 -2.74
N PRO A 694 4.43 17.14 -2.94
CA PRO A 694 3.90 18.02 -1.90
C PRO A 694 3.17 17.21 -0.82
N THR A 695 3.36 17.58 0.45
CA THR A 695 2.66 16.94 1.58
C THR A 695 1.15 17.21 1.59
N ASP A 696 0.72 18.33 0.98
CA ASP A 696 -0.66 18.83 1.01
C ASP A 696 -1.32 18.91 -0.38
N GLY A 697 -0.69 18.31 -1.39
CA GLY A 697 -1.14 18.37 -2.78
C GLY A 697 -0.63 19.60 -3.55
N PRO A 698 -1.04 19.77 -4.82
CA PRO A 698 -0.66 20.92 -5.64
C PRO A 698 -0.94 22.25 -4.94
N ASN A 699 0.08 23.11 -4.82
CA ASN A 699 0.02 24.35 -4.04
C ASN A 699 0.84 25.45 -4.72
N LEU A 700 0.18 26.47 -5.28
CA LEU A 700 0.81 27.58 -5.98
C LEU A 700 1.65 28.50 -5.08
N ALA A 701 1.58 28.38 -3.76
CA ALA A 701 2.52 29.03 -2.87
C ALA A 701 3.97 28.53 -3.07
N ILE A 702 4.16 27.36 -3.71
CA ILE A 702 5.46 26.86 -4.13
C ILE A 702 5.62 27.15 -5.61
N SER A 703 6.37 28.19 -5.96
CA SER A 703 6.61 28.57 -7.36
C SER A 703 7.71 27.73 -8.03
N GLY A 704 7.74 27.76 -9.36
CA GLY A 704 8.76 27.12 -10.17
C GLY A 704 8.59 25.60 -10.34
N ILE A 705 7.45 25.03 -9.99
CA ILE A 705 7.11 23.63 -10.17
C ILE A 705 6.25 23.45 -11.43
N ASN A 706 6.49 22.39 -12.18
CA ASN A 706 5.70 22.01 -13.35
C ASN A 706 5.42 20.52 -13.46
N ILE A 707 5.81 19.72 -12.45
CA ILE A 707 5.33 18.36 -12.22
C ILE A 707 4.92 18.24 -10.75
N TRP A 708 3.63 18.13 -10.48
CA TRP A 708 3.09 17.90 -9.15
C TRP A 708 2.86 16.42 -8.92
N CYS A 709 3.42 15.87 -7.85
CA CYS A 709 3.35 14.45 -7.55
C CYS A 709 2.87 14.20 -6.11
N PRO A 710 1.58 14.45 -5.79
CA PRO A 710 1.00 14.16 -4.48
C PRO A 710 0.67 12.68 -4.32
N VAL A 711 0.33 12.26 -3.09
CA VAL A 711 -0.42 11.03 -2.86
C VAL A 711 -1.89 11.21 -3.30
N PRO A 712 -2.61 10.13 -3.69
CA PRO A 712 -3.95 10.24 -4.30
C PRO A 712 -4.97 11.05 -3.48
N TYR A 713 -5.01 10.89 -2.16
CA TYR A 713 -5.98 11.62 -1.32
C TYR A 713 -5.67 13.12 -1.13
N HIS A 714 -4.51 13.58 -1.58
CA HIS A 714 -4.14 15.00 -1.65
C HIS A 714 -4.16 15.58 -3.06
N LEU A 715 -4.67 14.84 -4.04
CA LEU A 715 -4.72 15.30 -5.43
C LEU A 715 -5.62 16.53 -5.59
N HIS A 716 -6.86 16.47 -5.07
CA HIS A 716 -7.90 17.48 -5.27
C HIS A 716 -7.72 18.66 -4.32
N THR A 717 -6.87 19.62 -4.68
CA THR A 717 -6.72 20.90 -3.99
C THR A 717 -7.39 22.02 -4.77
N GLU A 718 -7.61 23.16 -4.15
CA GLU A 718 -8.14 24.37 -4.81
C GLU A 718 -7.23 24.90 -5.93
N ASP A 719 -5.94 24.60 -5.84
CA ASP A 719 -4.96 25.03 -6.83
C ASP A 719 -4.79 24.05 -8.01
N LEU A 720 -5.29 22.81 -7.90
CA LEU A 720 -5.18 21.82 -8.98
C LEU A 720 -5.71 22.31 -10.33
N PRO A 721 -6.90 22.95 -10.44
CA PRO A 721 -7.38 23.47 -11.72
C PRO A 721 -6.47 24.53 -12.31
N LYS A 722 -5.89 25.40 -11.48
CA LYS A 722 -4.94 26.45 -11.91
C LYS A 722 -3.61 25.84 -12.40
N CYS A 723 -3.11 24.81 -11.70
CA CYS A 723 -1.90 24.08 -12.13
C CYS A 723 -2.13 23.46 -13.52
N ARG A 724 -3.27 22.81 -13.74
CA ARG A 724 -3.63 22.22 -15.05
C ARG A 724 -3.77 23.29 -16.14
N THR A 725 -4.40 24.44 -15.85
CA THR A 725 -4.54 25.56 -16.80
C THR A 725 -3.16 26.14 -17.18
N ARG A 726 -2.20 26.15 -16.27
CA ARG A 726 -0.82 26.58 -16.53
C ARG A 726 -0.04 25.58 -17.41
N GLY A 727 -0.56 24.34 -17.59
CA GLY A 727 0.08 23.28 -18.35
C GLY A 727 1.02 22.41 -17.51
N ASP A 728 0.88 22.42 -16.17
CA ASP A 728 1.66 21.55 -15.30
C ASP A 728 1.23 20.10 -15.47
N ASP A 729 2.19 19.18 -15.47
CA ASP A 729 1.96 17.74 -15.39
C ASP A 729 1.53 17.37 -13.98
N ILE A 730 0.59 16.44 -13.90
CA ILE A 730 0.17 15.83 -12.65
C ILE A 730 0.62 14.36 -12.65
N TRP A 731 1.50 14.05 -11.74
CA TRP A 731 1.90 12.69 -11.38
C TRP A 731 1.35 12.37 -10.00
N TRP A 732 1.47 11.13 -9.55
CA TRP A 732 1.19 10.76 -8.18
C TRP A 732 1.97 9.53 -7.72
N TYR A 733 1.98 9.30 -6.42
CA TYR A 733 2.63 8.14 -5.84
C TYR A 733 1.78 7.49 -4.76
N ILE A 734 1.97 6.19 -4.59
CA ILE A 734 1.45 5.40 -3.46
C ILE A 734 2.64 4.83 -2.68
N CYS A 735 2.44 4.57 -1.40
CA CYS A 735 3.43 3.95 -0.51
C CYS A 735 2.69 3.24 0.63
N CYS A 736 3.21 3.26 1.85
CA CYS A 736 2.44 2.86 3.04
C CYS A 736 1.14 3.68 3.24
N SER A 737 0.88 4.60 2.36
CA SER A 737 -0.27 5.52 2.31
C SER A 737 -0.73 5.70 0.85
N PRO A 738 -2.05 5.76 0.56
CA PRO A 738 -3.15 5.69 1.50
C PRO A 738 -3.47 4.25 1.95
N PRO A 739 -3.95 4.06 3.17
CA PRO A 739 -4.39 2.76 3.67
C PRO A 739 -5.88 2.49 3.37
N GLY A 740 -6.32 1.29 3.71
CA GLY A 740 -7.74 0.93 3.67
C GLY A 740 -8.25 0.67 2.26
N THR A 741 -9.35 1.30 1.86
CA THR A 741 -10.07 1.00 0.61
C THR A 741 -9.42 1.55 -0.66
N TRP A 742 -8.35 2.31 -0.56
CA TRP A 742 -7.61 2.84 -1.71
C TRP A 742 -6.79 1.75 -2.42
N ALA A 743 -6.61 1.92 -3.71
CA ALA A 743 -5.70 1.06 -4.47
C ALA A 743 -4.30 1.07 -3.86
N GLY A 744 -3.81 -0.10 -3.51
CA GLY A 744 -2.54 -0.27 -2.80
C GLY A 744 -1.56 -1.16 -3.55
N MET A 745 -0.37 -1.36 -2.94
CA MET A 745 0.68 -2.14 -3.57
C MET A 745 1.14 -3.32 -2.72
N HIS A 746 0.44 -3.65 -1.66
CA HIS A 746 0.91 -4.64 -0.70
C HIS A 746 0.66 -6.08 -1.14
N ILE A 747 1.47 -7.00 -0.64
CA ILE A 747 1.35 -8.43 -0.96
C ILE A 747 -0.02 -8.97 -0.58
N ASP A 748 -0.58 -8.52 0.54
CA ASP A 748 -1.86 -8.95 1.10
C ASP A 748 -3.05 -8.06 0.68
N HIS A 749 -2.91 -7.38 -0.45
CA HIS A 749 -4.00 -6.65 -1.12
C HIS A 749 -4.50 -7.38 -2.38
N PRO A 750 -5.68 -7.04 -2.92
CA PRO A 750 -6.17 -7.58 -4.19
C PRO A 750 -5.14 -7.42 -5.33
N GLY A 751 -5.04 -8.40 -6.20
CA GLY A 751 -4.12 -8.35 -7.34
C GLY A 751 -4.37 -7.15 -8.25
N VAL A 752 -5.63 -6.86 -8.48
CA VAL A 752 -6.10 -5.80 -9.38
C VAL A 752 -5.70 -4.38 -8.96
N ASP A 753 -5.34 -4.14 -7.71
CA ASP A 753 -5.05 -2.81 -7.18
C ASP A 753 -4.04 -2.02 -8.00
N LEU A 754 -2.93 -2.64 -8.38
CA LEU A 754 -1.89 -1.99 -9.18
C LEU A 754 -2.31 -1.75 -10.63
N ARG A 755 -3.20 -2.58 -11.16
CA ARG A 755 -3.77 -2.39 -12.48
C ARG A 755 -4.77 -1.24 -12.49
N VAL A 756 -5.68 -1.18 -11.51
CA VAL A 756 -6.69 -0.11 -11.39
C VAL A 756 -6.04 1.26 -11.12
N TRP A 757 -4.86 1.30 -10.49
CA TRP A 757 -4.12 2.54 -10.27
C TRP A 757 -3.84 3.29 -11.59
N SER A 758 -3.52 2.58 -12.68
CA SER A 758 -3.35 3.17 -14.01
C SER A 758 -4.68 3.62 -14.65
N TRP A 759 -5.78 2.90 -14.40
CA TRP A 759 -7.12 3.31 -14.85
C TRP A 759 -7.59 4.59 -14.15
N GLN A 760 -7.38 4.66 -12.84
CA GLN A 760 -7.62 5.89 -12.07
C GLN A 760 -6.70 7.03 -12.51
N SER A 761 -5.46 6.73 -12.91
CA SER A 761 -4.55 7.73 -13.50
C SER A 761 -5.12 8.33 -14.78
N TRP A 762 -5.71 7.51 -15.65
CA TRP A 762 -6.36 8.00 -16.86
C TRP A 762 -7.58 8.88 -16.53
N ASP A 763 -8.46 8.41 -15.66
CA ASP A 763 -9.69 9.12 -15.26
C ASP A 763 -9.39 10.48 -14.61
N GLU A 764 -8.36 10.54 -13.79
CA GLU A 764 -7.90 11.77 -13.10
C GLU A 764 -6.92 12.62 -13.94
N ASN A 765 -6.68 12.29 -15.20
CA ASN A 765 -5.67 12.96 -16.05
C ASN A 765 -4.30 13.06 -15.36
N VAL A 766 -3.86 12.00 -14.74
CA VAL A 766 -2.53 11.84 -14.19
C VAL A 766 -1.63 11.22 -15.26
N THR A 767 -0.47 11.84 -15.50
CA THR A 767 0.44 11.48 -16.60
C THR A 767 1.70 10.75 -16.14
N GLY A 768 1.83 10.48 -14.84
CA GLY A 768 3.00 9.77 -14.33
C GLY A 768 2.82 9.12 -12.97
N LEU A 769 3.55 8.03 -12.76
CA LEU A 769 3.59 7.23 -11.55
C LEU A 769 4.98 7.31 -10.92
N LEU A 770 5.04 7.65 -9.66
CA LEU A 770 6.27 7.60 -8.87
C LEU A 770 6.14 6.53 -7.78
N TYR A 771 7.24 5.84 -7.53
CA TYR A 771 7.37 4.97 -6.36
C TYR A 771 8.75 5.08 -5.74
N TRP A 772 8.81 5.18 -4.43
CA TRP A 772 10.04 5.53 -3.73
C TRP A 772 11.15 4.48 -3.83
N MET A 773 10.82 3.16 -3.90
CA MET A 773 11.81 2.07 -3.92
C MET A 773 11.23 0.75 -4.44
N VAL A 774 11.96 0.02 -5.28
CA VAL A 774 11.55 -1.33 -5.75
C VAL A 774 12.29 -2.47 -5.05
N ASN A 775 13.39 -2.20 -4.34
CA ASN A 775 14.27 -3.21 -3.74
C ASN A 775 14.71 -2.87 -2.30
N TRP A 776 13.79 -2.34 -1.50
CA TRP A 776 14.00 -2.13 -0.06
C TRP A 776 13.87 -3.47 0.70
N TRP A 777 14.86 -4.35 0.53
CA TRP A 777 14.81 -5.72 1.06
C TRP A 777 15.13 -5.80 2.54
N THR A 778 15.79 -4.81 3.11
CA THR A 778 16.13 -4.78 4.53
C THR A 778 16.01 -3.37 5.11
N GLY A 779 15.38 -3.28 6.28
CA GLY A 779 15.46 -2.11 7.17
C GLY A 779 16.40 -2.45 8.32
N ARG A 780 17.52 -1.75 8.45
CA ARG A 780 18.55 -2.04 9.48
C ARG A 780 18.00 -2.12 10.90
N SER A 781 17.00 -1.36 11.20
CA SER A 781 16.37 -1.31 12.53
C SER A 781 15.33 -2.40 12.78
N GLY A 782 14.97 -3.20 11.75
CA GLY A 782 14.01 -4.32 11.87
C GLY A 782 14.58 -5.58 12.55
N TYR A 783 15.89 -5.64 12.79
CA TYR A 783 16.58 -6.86 13.24
C TYR A 783 17.29 -6.69 14.57
N ALA A 784 17.27 -7.76 15.38
CA ALA A 784 18.11 -7.86 16.57
C ALA A 784 19.60 -7.87 16.23
N ASP A 785 19.97 -8.39 15.06
CA ASP A 785 21.32 -8.38 14.51
C ASP A 785 21.37 -7.55 13.23
N PRO A 786 21.84 -6.28 13.30
CA PRO A 786 21.98 -5.42 12.12
C PRO A 786 22.93 -5.98 11.05
N GLN A 787 23.75 -6.98 11.38
CA GLN A 787 24.66 -7.65 10.46
C GLN A 787 23.94 -8.71 9.60
N ARG A 788 22.71 -9.07 9.94
CA ARG A 788 21.91 -10.04 9.18
C ARG A 788 20.90 -9.32 8.31
N PRO A 789 21.12 -9.28 6.99
CA PRO A 789 20.13 -8.77 6.05
C PRO A 789 18.85 -9.60 6.10
N GLN A 790 17.71 -8.95 5.90
CA GLN A 790 16.41 -9.60 5.79
C GLN A 790 16.34 -10.50 4.56
N ASN A 791 15.74 -11.68 4.72
CA ASN A 791 15.36 -12.50 3.57
C ASN A 791 13.93 -12.11 3.12
N PRO A 792 13.75 -11.42 1.98
CA PRO A 792 12.45 -10.92 1.55
C PRO A 792 11.47 -12.04 1.15
N TYR A 793 11.93 -13.27 0.96
CA TYR A 793 11.09 -14.42 0.71
C TYR A 793 10.46 -15.01 1.98
N LEU A 794 11.09 -14.82 3.13
CA LEU A 794 10.64 -15.36 4.42
C LEU A 794 9.93 -14.31 5.26
N ASP A 795 10.38 -13.05 5.17
CA ASP A 795 9.77 -11.92 5.88
C ASP A 795 9.19 -10.93 4.86
N PRO A 796 7.87 -10.94 4.63
CA PRO A 796 7.23 -10.01 3.70
C PRO A 796 7.14 -8.58 4.22
N ALA A 797 7.35 -8.32 5.53
CA ALA A 797 7.17 -7.01 6.13
C ALA A 797 8.17 -5.97 5.61
N GLY A 798 7.67 -4.81 5.18
CA GLY A 798 8.46 -3.64 4.84
C GLY A 798 8.82 -2.83 6.08
N TRP A 799 10.07 -2.91 6.54
CA TRP A 799 10.55 -2.23 7.74
C TRP A 799 11.01 -0.80 7.45
N GLY A 800 10.44 0.18 8.16
CA GLY A 800 10.84 1.57 8.04
C GLY A 800 12.25 1.86 8.57
N LYS A 801 12.85 2.96 8.11
CA LYS A 801 14.22 3.38 8.53
C LYS A 801 14.34 3.63 10.04
N ARG A 802 13.26 4.07 10.69
CA ARG A 802 13.22 4.45 12.12
C ARG A 802 12.64 3.34 13.01
N ALA A 803 12.38 2.16 12.47
CA ALA A 803 11.84 1.07 13.25
C ALA A 803 12.78 0.72 14.42
N LYS A 804 12.22 0.59 15.61
CA LYS A 804 12.95 -0.01 16.73
C LYS A 804 13.21 -1.48 16.38
N PRO A 805 14.34 -2.06 16.80
CA PRO A 805 14.64 -3.45 16.52
C PRO A 805 13.46 -4.35 16.90
N LEU A 806 12.99 -5.15 15.95
CA LEU A 806 11.91 -6.12 16.09
C LEU A 806 10.56 -5.56 16.57
N SER A 807 10.36 -4.23 16.55
CA SER A 807 9.09 -3.60 16.89
C SER A 807 8.29 -3.24 15.64
N ARG A 808 7.00 -3.59 15.62
CA ARG A 808 6.08 -3.21 14.54
C ARG A 808 5.65 -1.75 14.54
N ALA A 809 6.19 -0.92 15.42
CA ALA A 809 5.82 0.51 15.47
C ALA A 809 5.99 1.24 14.14
N HIS A 810 6.91 0.78 13.29
CA HIS A 810 7.23 1.38 12.00
C HIS A 810 7.31 0.37 10.85
N VAL A 811 6.49 -0.70 10.88
CA VAL A 811 6.28 -1.54 9.72
C VAL A 811 5.30 -0.83 8.78
N TRP A 812 5.69 -0.66 7.53
CA TRP A 812 4.92 0.07 6.53
C TRP A 812 3.88 -0.79 5.81
N GLY A 813 4.05 -2.11 5.83
CA GLY A 813 3.16 -3.08 5.22
C GLY A 813 3.92 -4.25 4.59
N ASN A 814 3.19 -5.27 4.15
CA ASN A 814 3.79 -6.44 3.51
C ASN A 814 4.15 -6.11 2.06
N GLY A 815 5.43 -6.22 1.71
CA GLY A 815 5.94 -5.90 0.37
C GLY A 815 6.20 -4.42 0.10
N GLU A 816 6.06 -3.54 1.09
CA GLU A 816 6.38 -2.11 0.94
C GLU A 816 7.86 -1.93 0.54
N GLY A 817 8.08 -1.10 -0.48
CA GLY A 817 9.40 -0.87 -1.04
C GLY A 817 9.98 -2.03 -1.87
N ARG A 818 9.17 -3.02 -2.25
CA ARG A 818 9.62 -4.25 -2.91
C ARG A 818 8.71 -4.62 -4.06
N PHE A 819 9.17 -4.48 -5.29
CA PHE A 819 8.54 -5.04 -6.50
C PHE A 819 9.38 -6.11 -7.16
N ILE A 820 10.65 -6.23 -6.77
CA ILE A 820 11.59 -7.24 -7.25
C ILE A 820 12.30 -7.90 -6.07
N TYR A 821 12.75 -9.12 -6.29
CA TYR A 821 13.40 -9.95 -5.30
C TYR A 821 14.84 -10.29 -5.72
N PRO A 822 15.81 -10.43 -4.79
CA PRO A 822 17.12 -10.92 -5.14
C PRO A 822 17.04 -12.37 -5.62
N PRO A 823 17.98 -12.90 -6.39
CA PRO A 823 18.09 -14.33 -6.63
C PRO A 823 18.08 -15.13 -5.32
N VAL A 824 17.50 -16.33 -5.32
CA VAL A 824 17.45 -17.18 -4.11
C VAL A 824 18.83 -17.42 -3.53
N ALA A 825 19.85 -17.60 -4.40
CA ALA A 825 21.23 -17.83 -4.00
C ALA A 825 21.84 -16.72 -3.13
N CYS A 826 21.26 -15.51 -3.16
CA CYS A 826 21.72 -14.37 -2.37
C CYS A 826 20.61 -13.72 -1.53
N ALA A 827 19.52 -14.43 -1.30
CA ALA A 827 18.32 -13.90 -0.65
C ALA A 827 18.53 -13.32 0.76
N ASP A 828 19.54 -13.77 1.48
CA ASP A 828 19.91 -13.31 2.82
C ASP A 828 21.34 -12.76 2.91
N ALA A 829 22.00 -12.61 1.75
CA ALA A 829 23.38 -12.10 1.62
C ALA A 829 24.44 -12.91 2.44
N ARG A 830 24.22 -14.22 2.67
CA ARG A 830 25.15 -15.06 3.45
C ARG A 830 26.22 -15.78 2.61
N GLN A 831 26.00 -15.84 1.29
CA GLN A 831 26.99 -16.44 0.38
C GLN A 831 28.32 -15.69 0.40
N SER A 832 29.42 -16.39 0.17
CA SER A 832 30.78 -15.82 0.07
C SER A 832 31.11 -15.26 -1.30
N GLU A 833 30.51 -15.86 -2.33
CA GLU A 833 30.82 -15.54 -3.72
C GLU A 833 29.84 -14.49 -4.29
N THR A 834 30.33 -13.75 -5.28
CA THR A 834 29.50 -12.81 -6.03
C THR A 834 28.46 -13.56 -6.88
N VAL A 835 27.19 -13.20 -6.75
CA VAL A 835 26.10 -13.71 -7.58
C VAL A 835 25.76 -12.64 -8.62
N LEU A 836 25.93 -12.95 -9.90
CA LEU A 836 25.66 -12.00 -11.00
C LEU A 836 24.34 -12.26 -11.72
N ASP A 837 23.44 -13.08 -11.17
CA ASP A 837 22.10 -13.29 -11.72
C ASP A 837 21.24 -12.04 -11.59
N GLY A 838 20.22 -11.91 -12.47
CA GLY A 838 19.25 -10.81 -12.39
C GLY A 838 18.24 -11.01 -11.24
N PRO A 839 17.44 -9.98 -10.95
CA PRO A 839 16.39 -10.11 -9.95
C PRO A 839 15.26 -11.02 -10.44
N ASN A 840 14.52 -11.58 -9.49
CA ASN A 840 13.22 -12.17 -9.75
C ASN A 840 12.14 -11.08 -9.75
N SER A 841 11.19 -11.19 -10.69
CA SER A 841 10.01 -10.33 -10.77
C SER A 841 9.02 -10.65 -9.63
N SER A 842 7.90 -9.92 -9.60
CA SER A 842 6.79 -10.22 -8.71
C SER A 842 5.47 -10.17 -9.45
N TYR A 843 4.48 -10.87 -8.91
CA TYR A 843 3.10 -10.78 -9.33
C TYR A 843 2.62 -9.31 -9.38
N ARG A 844 2.97 -8.52 -8.37
CA ARG A 844 2.63 -7.10 -8.29
C ARG A 844 3.26 -6.26 -9.40
N LEU A 845 4.50 -6.53 -9.77
CA LEU A 845 5.17 -5.84 -10.89
C LEU A 845 4.49 -6.15 -12.23
N GLU A 846 4.03 -7.40 -12.42
CA GLU A 846 3.32 -7.80 -13.64
C GLU A 846 1.95 -7.11 -13.74
N LEU A 847 1.20 -6.99 -12.64
CA LEU A 847 -0.09 -6.28 -12.64
C LEU A 847 0.07 -4.77 -12.86
N LEU A 848 1.16 -4.19 -12.36
CA LEU A 848 1.51 -2.81 -12.67
C LEU A 848 1.83 -2.63 -14.15
N ARG A 849 2.58 -3.56 -14.77
CA ARG A 849 2.85 -3.59 -16.22
C ARG A 849 1.54 -3.60 -17.03
N GLU A 850 0.63 -4.51 -16.70
CA GLU A 850 -0.66 -4.61 -17.38
C GLU A 850 -1.47 -3.31 -17.26
N GLY A 851 -1.47 -2.69 -16.10
CA GLY A 851 -2.13 -1.40 -15.91
C GLY A 851 -1.51 -0.28 -16.75
N ILE A 852 -0.18 -0.22 -16.86
CA ILE A 852 0.54 0.75 -17.69
C ILE A 852 0.20 0.51 -19.19
N GLU A 853 0.10 -0.75 -19.61
CA GLU A 853 -0.31 -1.12 -20.96
C GLU A 853 -1.78 -0.75 -21.22
N ASP A 854 -2.70 -0.95 -20.25
CA ASP A 854 -4.09 -0.49 -20.34
C ASP A 854 -4.18 1.04 -20.54
N TYR A 855 -3.37 1.82 -19.81
CA TYR A 855 -3.30 3.27 -20.00
C TYR A 855 -2.88 3.64 -21.43
N GLU A 856 -1.96 2.88 -22.03
CA GLU A 856 -1.53 3.14 -23.41
C GLU A 856 -2.65 2.83 -24.42
N TYR A 857 -3.53 1.86 -24.17
CA TYR A 857 -4.73 1.66 -25.00
C TYR A 857 -5.62 2.91 -25.03
N PHE A 858 -5.88 3.52 -23.90
CA PHE A 858 -6.58 4.81 -23.81
C PHE A 858 -5.84 5.90 -24.59
N ALA A 859 -4.53 6.01 -24.42
CA ALA A 859 -3.72 7.02 -25.11
C ALA A 859 -3.68 6.80 -26.63
N MET A 860 -3.59 5.56 -27.10
CA MET A 860 -3.66 5.21 -28.52
C MET A 860 -5.03 5.55 -29.13
N LEU A 861 -6.10 5.19 -28.43
CA LEU A 861 -7.47 5.48 -28.85
C LEU A 861 -7.72 6.99 -28.91
N LYS A 862 -7.29 7.73 -27.90
CA LYS A 862 -7.42 9.21 -27.85
C LYS A 862 -6.69 9.90 -29.01
N ARG A 863 -5.53 9.37 -29.44
CA ARG A 863 -4.81 9.89 -30.61
C ARG A 863 -5.54 9.64 -31.93
N LEU A 864 -6.32 8.56 -32.01
CA LEU A 864 -7.09 8.21 -33.20
C LEU A 864 -8.47 8.88 -33.25
N ASP A 865 -9.13 8.95 -32.11
CA ASP A 865 -10.45 9.55 -31.95
C ASP A 865 -10.59 10.15 -30.55
N PRO A 866 -10.29 11.45 -30.37
CA PRO A 866 -10.39 12.13 -29.07
C PRO A 866 -11.80 12.17 -28.46
N SER A 867 -12.83 11.94 -29.28
CA SER A 867 -14.25 11.95 -28.86
C SER A 867 -14.81 10.56 -28.58
N ASN A 868 -14.00 9.51 -28.67
CA ASN A 868 -14.46 8.14 -28.55
C ASN A 868 -15.03 7.86 -27.14
N ARG A 869 -16.22 7.27 -27.10
CA ARG A 869 -16.91 6.96 -25.83
C ARG A 869 -16.15 5.99 -24.93
N LEU A 870 -15.28 5.14 -25.49
CA LEU A 870 -14.46 4.19 -24.74
C LEU A 870 -13.32 4.85 -23.97
N LEU A 871 -13.09 6.16 -24.15
CA LEU A 871 -12.14 6.95 -23.36
C LEU A 871 -12.64 7.23 -21.92
N LYS A 872 -13.96 7.06 -21.68
CA LYS A 872 -14.53 7.15 -20.34
C LYS A 872 -14.30 5.83 -19.60
N VAL A 873 -13.67 5.89 -18.42
CA VAL A 873 -13.52 4.73 -17.54
C VAL A 873 -14.90 4.28 -17.03
N PRO A 874 -15.24 2.98 -17.14
CA PRO A 874 -16.54 2.48 -16.65
C PRO A 874 -16.64 2.53 -15.12
N GLU A 875 -17.82 2.88 -14.61
CA GLU A 875 -18.12 2.83 -13.16
C GLU A 875 -18.04 1.41 -12.58
N SER A 876 -18.17 0.38 -13.42
CA SER A 876 -17.93 -1.02 -13.04
C SER A 876 -16.45 -1.33 -12.77
N VAL A 877 -15.52 -0.45 -13.19
CA VAL A 877 -14.10 -0.52 -12.86
C VAL A 877 -13.80 0.34 -11.63
N THR A 878 -14.14 1.63 -11.69
CA THR A 878 -13.92 2.55 -10.56
C THR A 878 -14.97 3.66 -10.56
N ARG A 879 -15.57 3.91 -9.40
CA ARG A 879 -16.49 5.06 -9.19
C ARG A 879 -15.78 6.22 -8.52
N ARG A 880 -14.79 5.91 -7.70
CA ARG A 880 -13.93 6.86 -6.97
C ARG A 880 -12.59 6.22 -6.68
N LEU A 881 -11.62 6.98 -6.26
CA LEU A 881 -10.28 6.50 -5.93
C LEU A 881 -10.25 5.47 -4.78
N ASP A 882 -11.26 5.49 -3.91
CA ASP A 882 -11.45 4.59 -2.77
C ASP A 882 -12.64 3.61 -2.94
N ASP A 883 -13.23 3.58 -4.16
CA ASP A 883 -14.38 2.72 -4.50
C ASP A 883 -14.22 2.18 -5.92
N TYR A 884 -13.70 0.97 -6.03
CA TYR A 884 -13.41 0.28 -7.29
C TYR A 884 -13.63 -1.24 -7.16
N SER A 885 -13.77 -1.91 -8.30
CA SER A 885 -13.95 -3.36 -8.36
C SER A 885 -12.65 -4.10 -8.06
N THR A 886 -12.72 -5.14 -7.25
CA THR A 886 -11.64 -6.12 -7.08
C THR A 886 -11.70 -7.24 -8.12
N ASP A 887 -12.71 -7.25 -9.00
CA ASP A 887 -12.85 -8.17 -10.13
C ASP A 887 -12.23 -7.54 -11.39
N PRO A 888 -11.23 -8.19 -12.02
CA PRO A 888 -10.58 -7.69 -13.23
C PRO A 888 -11.45 -7.73 -14.50
N THR A 889 -12.55 -8.48 -14.50
CA THR A 889 -13.35 -8.78 -15.70
C THR A 889 -13.78 -7.52 -16.45
N ALA A 890 -14.28 -6.51 -15.75
CA ALA A 890 -14.73 -5.26 -16.39
C ALA A 890 -13.58 -4.50 -17.08
N MET A 891 -12.37 -4.51 -16.48
CA MET A 891 -11.18 -3.92 -17.10
C MET A 891 -10.75 -4.70 -18.34
N GLU A 892 -10.65 -6.02 -18.26
CA GLU A 892 -10.26 -6.90 -19.36
C GLU A 892 -11.21 -6.76 -20.55
N GLU A 893 -12.52 -6.78 -20.33
CA GLU A 893 -13.52 -6.58 -21.37
C GLU A 893 -13.43 -5.19 -22.01
N HIS A 894 -13.24 -4.14 -21.20
CA HIS A 894 -13.14 -2.80 -21.75
C HIS A 894 -11.86 -2.60 -22.57
N ARG A 895 -10.71 -3.15 -22.11
CA ARG A 895 -9.47 -3.17 -22.88
C ARG A 895 -9.64 -3.85 -24.23
N ILE A 896 -10.33 -5.00 -24.29
CA ILE A 896 -10.61 -5.70 -25.54
C ILE A 896 -11.48 -4.83 -26.46
N LYS A 897 -12.49 -4.13 -25.94
CA LYS A 897 -13.32 -3.19 -26.72
C LYS A 897 -12.48 -2.06 -27.31
N MET A 898 -11.55 -1.47 -26.52
CA MET A 898 -10.61 -0.45 -27.01
C MET A 898 -9.68 -1.02 -28.10
N ALA A 899 -9.15 -2.23 -27.90
CA ALA A 899 -8.29 -2.89 -28.91
C ALA A 899 -9.01 -3.08 -30.25
N ARG A 900 -10.25 -3.56 -30.23
CA ARG A 900 -11.07 -3.72 -31.45
C ARG A 900 -11.38 -2.38 -32.12
N GLU A 901 -11.62 -1.34 -31.36
CA GLU A 901 -11.88 0.00 -31.88
C GLU A 901 -10.63 0.63 -32.50
N ILE A 902 -9.46 0.50 -31.84
CA ILE A 902 -8.16 0.92 -32.39
C ILE A 902 -7.90 0.21 -33.72
N GLU A 903 -8.14 -1.10 -33.79
CA GLU A 903 -8.00 -1.91 -35.02
C GLU A 903 -8.90 -1.37 -36.11
N ARG A 904 -10.18 -1.13 -35.86
CA ARG A 904 -11.15 -0.58 -36.80
C ARG A 904 -10.74 0.80 -37.34
N LEU A 905 -10.34 1.72 -36.47
CA LEU A 905 -9.93 3.06 -36.85
C LEU A 905 -8.65 3.06 -37.72
N LYS A 906 -7.68 2.20 -37.41
CA LYS A 906 -6.44 2.05 -38.18
C LYS A 906 -6.68 1.41 -39.57
N GLN A 907 -7.68 0.56 -39.73
CA GLN A 907 -8.08 0.00 -41.02
C GLN A 907 -8.75 1.06 -41.88
N GLY A 908 -9.73 1.79 -41.35
CA GLY A 908 -10.40 2.88 -42.08
C GLY A 908 -9.47 3.99 -42.56
N SER A 909 -8.41 4.28 -41.79
CA SER A 909 -7.39 5.26 -42.23
C SER A 909 -6.50 4.77 -43.40
N ARG A 910 -6.35 3.45 -43.58
CA ARG A 910 -5.60 2.88 -44.71
C ARG A 910 -6.42 2.86 -46.00
N ASP A 911 -7.72 2.62 -45.91
CA ASP A 911 -8.60 2.58 -47.06
C ASP A 911 -8.82 3.97 -47.68
N VAL A 912 -8.90 5.03 -46.85
CA VAL A 912 -8.98 6.45 -47.32
C VAL A 912 -7.68 6.92 -48.00
N GLY A 913 -6.52 6.41 -47.59
CA GLY A 913 -5.21 6.76 -48.18
C GLY A 913 -4.89 6.06 -49.51
N HIS A 914 -5.68 5.07 -49.97
CA HIS A 914 -5.53 4.40 -51.24
C HIS A 914 -6.40 4.97 -52.38
N ASP A 915 -7.41 5.78 -52.02
CA ASP A 915 -8.29 6.43 -53.02
C ASP A 915 -7.77 7.81 -53.48
N GLU A 916 -6.63 8.30 -52.96
CA GLU A 916 -5.98 9.56 -53.36
C GLU A 916 -4.62 9.37 -54.06
N GLN A 917 -4.30 8.19 -54.63
CA GLN A 917 -3.11 8.01 -55.50
C GLN A 917 -3.46 7.67 -56.94
#